data_158f6e63e3110c27cc815ba4ec0fb97f
#
_entry.id   158f6e63e3110c27cc815ba4ec0fb97f
#
_cell.length_a   1.000
_cell.length_b   1.000
_cell.length_c   1.000
_cell.angle_alpha   90.00
_cell.angle_beta   90.00
_cell.angle_gamma   90.00
#
_symmetry.space_group_name_H-M   'P 1'
#
loop_
_entity.id
_entity.type
_entity.pdbx_description
1 polymer ?
#
loop_
_entity_poly.entity_id
_entity_poly.type
_entity_poly.pdbx_seq_one_letter_code
_entity_poly.pdbx_strand_id
1 'polypeptide(L)'
;MLILVLLFPLLGFFSGSLFGRFMGLGISYITTLLTFSSFLISITLLLNIINTGNVYILYLTDWIYVDSLDLDWSFCFDSLTAVMLVIVTFISTLVHLYSTEYMENDPHLPRFMSYLSLFTFFMLILVTANNFLQMFVGWEGVGVSSYLLINFWFTRIQANKAAIKAMLINRVGDFALLLAIFTIYFVFNSLNYDVVFTLTPFFDNFRIILGMFEIPVIDLICIFLFIGAMGKSAQLGLHTWLPDAMEGPTPVSALIHAATMVTAGVFLISRCSYIFEFSPFVLNIIIIVGSATAFFASTTGLFQNDMKKVIAYSTCSQLGYMIFACGLSSYEVGMFHLSNHAFFKALLFLGAGSVIHALSDEQDMRKMGGTRKILPFSYAIMLIGSFALMGFPFLAGFYSKDVILEVSYATFTTYSHFSYILGILAAFFTAFYSIRLLYLVFLSTPNGNKNVIFNAHEGSIRMTFPLFILCILSIFVGYLSKDFFIGFGTDFWGSAVFINSAKYAISDIEFIDLKFKILPLIVTLLGASLSFVLYNYGTEKFFLIKQKSNFISIYNFFNKKWYFERIYNEFIAQKALQLSYHYFYKTVDRGLIEKVGPFGIINSINTIVFNIRNYQTGRIIDYLTYFLIFIGLLITFSYNKMLFLMVLVGMIYLYLLLTNSVI
;
A
#
# COMPACT_ATOMS: atom_id res chain seq x y z
N MET A 1 -6.22 25.31 18.75
CA MET A 1 -7.01 24.07 18.78
C MET A 1 -6.67 23.10 17.65
N LEU A 2 -6.54 23.55 16.40
CA LEU A 2 -6.33 22.68 15.24
C LEU A 2 -5.06 21.80 15.34
N ILE A 3 -3.94 22.37 15.80
CA ILE A 3 -2.68 21.61 15.95
C ILE A 3 -2.77 20.48 16.98
N LEU A 4 -3.68 20.58 17.96
CA LEU A 4 -3.85 19.57 19.00
C LEU A 4 -4.36 18.24 18.44
N VAL A 5 -5.06 18.25 17.31
CA VAL A 5 -5.48 17.01 16.61
C VAL A 5 -4.25 16.14 16.27
N LEU A 6 -3.16 16.77 15.85
CA LEU A 6 -1.91 16.12 15.49
C LEU A 6 -1.04 15.81 16.72
N LEU A 7 -0.99 16.75 17.67
CA LEU A 7 -0.11 16.61 18.84
C LEU A 7 -0.54 15.50 19.79
N PHE A 8 -1.83 15.26 19.97
CA PHE A 8 -2.28 14.24 20.92
C PHE A 8 -1.84 12.82 20.54
N PRO A 9 -1.96 12.33 19.31
CA PRO A 9 -1.39 11.03 18.95
C PRO A 9 0.14 10.98 19.07
N LEU A 10 0.83 12.09 18.78
CA LEU A 10 2.28 12.20 18.98
C LEU A 10 2.67 12.07 20.46
N LEU A 11 1.95 12.76 21.35
CA LEU A 11 2.12 12.63 22.81
C LEU A 11 1.82 11.18 23.26
N GLY A 12 0.83 10.53 22.66
CA GLY A 12 0.55 9.12 22.87
C GLY A 12 1.73 8.21 22.52
N PHE A 13 2.39 8.50 21.40
CA PHE A 13 3.61 7.78 21.01
C PHE A 13 4.76 8.03 22.01
N PHE A 14 5.05 9.26 22.38
CA PHE A 14 6.12 9.55 23.33
C PHE A 14 5.83 8.99 24.72
N SER A 15 4.61 9.10 25.21
CA SER A 15 4.24 8.51 26.51
C SER A 15 4.41 6.99 26.51
N GLY A 16 4.05 6.32 25.43
CA GLY A 16 4.20 4.87 25.30
C GLY A 16 5.65 4.42 25.13
N SER A 17 6.45 5.14 24.37
CA SER A 17 7.84 4.77 24.09
C SER A 17 8.78 5.06 25.26
N LEU A 18 8.63 6.21 25.93
CA LEU A 18 9.51 6.64 27.02
C LEU A 18 9.08 6.11 28.38
N PHE A 19 7.79 6.18 28.69
CA PHE A 19 7.25 5.83 30.00
C PHE A 19 6.55 4.47 30.07
N GLY A 20 6.38 3.79 28.92
CA GLY A 20 5.64 2.52 28.82
C GLY A 20 6.17 1.44 29.75
N ARG A 21 7.49 1.35 29.93
CA ARG A 21 8.12 0.38 30.83
C ARG A 21 7.71 0.57 32.31
N PHE A 22 7.47 1.81 32.72
CA PHE A 22 7.13 2.15 34.11
C PHE A 22 5.62 2.05 34.36
N MET A 23 4.81 2.43 33.38
CA MET A 23 3.35 2.51 33.53
C MET A 23 2.60 1.23 33.19
N GLY A 24 3.24 0.30 32.46
CA GLY A 24 2.63 -0.98 32.11
C GLY A 24 1.27 -0.83 31.41
N LEU A 25 0.23 -1.47 31.95
CA LEU A 25 -1.14 -1.40 31.42
C LEU A 25 -1.74 0.02 31.43
N GLY A 26 -1.28 0.92 32.29
CA GLY A 26 -1.78 2.30 32.38
C GLY A 26 -1.57 3.10 31.09
N ILE A 27 -0.54 2.75 30.32
CA ILE A 27 -0.24 3.40 29.05
C ILE A 27 -1.36 3.22 28.03
N SER A 28 -2.03 2.08 28.03
CA SER A 28 -3.13 1.80 27.10
C SER A 28 -4.30 2.77 27.29
N TYR A 29 -4.61 3.15 28.52
CA TYR A 29 -5.65 4.14 28.82
C TYR A 29 -5.23 5.56 28.46
N ILE A 30 -3.96 5.92 28.67
CA ILE A 30 -3.45 7.26 28.30
C ILE A 30 -3.50 7.43 26.80
N THR A 31 -3.00 6.47 26.02
CA THR A 31 -3.01 6.53 24.57
C THR A 31 -4.43 6.55 24.00
N THR A 32 -5.37 5.79 24.56
CA THR A 32 -6.77 5.82 24.15
C THR A 32 -7.44 7.17 24.47
N LEU A 33 -7.16 7.78 25.61
CA LEU A 33 -7.68 9.11 25.96
C LEU A 33 -7.12 10.19 25.03
N LEU A 34 -5.83 10.14 24.70
CA LEU A 34 -5.21 11.11 23.78
C LEU A 34 -5.77 10.98 22.37
N THR A 35 -5.96 9.77 21.84
CA THR A 35 -6.60 9.59 20.53
C THR A 35 -8.08 9.96 20.55
N PHE A 36 -8.80 9.73 21.65
CA PHE A 36 -10.18 10.16 21.81
C PHE A 36 -10.30 11.69 21.85
N SER A 37 -9.40 12.40 22.54
CA SER A 37 -9.40 13.86 22.54
C SER A 37 -9.11 14.45 21.15
N SER A 38 -8.24 13.81 20.36
CA SER A 38 -8.02 14.21 18.95
C SER A 38 -9.30 14.01 18.11
N PHE A 39 -10.05 12.93 18.36
CA PHE A 39 -11.34 12.68 17.70
C PHE A 39 -12.40 13.77 18.03
N LEU A 40 -12.51 14.16 19.30
CA LEU A 40 -13.45 15.22 19.68
C LEU A 40 -13.17 16.55 18.96
N ILE A 41 -11.88 16.91 18.85
CA ILE A 41 -11.50 18.13 18.11
C ILE A 41 -11.75 17.97 16.61
N SER A 42 -11.53 16.79 16.03
CA SER A 42 -11.82 16.56 14.61
C SER A 42 -13.32 16.70 14.27
N ILE A 43 -14.22 16.29 15.17
CA ILE A 43 -15.67 16.51 15.01
C ILE A 43 -15.99 18.00 15.04
N THR A 44 -15.48 18.75 16.03
CA THR A 44 -15.76 20.20 16.11
C THR A 44 -15.26 20.93 14.87
N LEU A 45 -14.13 20.50 14.30
CA LEU A 45 -13.59 21.01 13.06
C LEU A 45 -14.53 20.70 11.87
N LEU A 46 -15.00 19.46 11.74
CA LEU A 46 -15.95 19.09 10.68
C LEU A 46 -17.23 19.93 10.77
N LEU A 47 -17.81 20.08 11.95
CA LEU A 47 -19.00 20.88 12.16
C LEU A 47 -18.77 22.37 11.81
N ASN A 48 -17.60 22.90 12.12
CA ASN A 48 -17.26 24.27 11.76
C ASN A 48 -17.14 24.44 10.23
N ILE A 49 -16.50 23.50 9.53
CA ILE A 49 -16.39 23.55 8.07
C ILE A 49 -17.76 23.42 7.40
N ILE A 50 -18.63 22.53 7.90
CA ILE A 50 -20.01 22.41 7.40
C ILE A 50 -20.78 23.74 7.52
N ASN A 51 -20.62 24.43 8.66
CA ASN A 51 -21.35 25.65 8.93
C ASN A 51 -20.80 26.89 8.20
N THR A 52 -19.49 26.96 7.99
CA THR A 52 -18.81 28.16 7.45
C THR A 52 -18.38 28.01 6.00
N GLY A 53 -18.16 26.79 5.51
CA GLY A 53 -17.57 26.53 4.19
C GLY A 53 -16.11 26.98 4.05
N ASN A 54 -15.48 27.47 5.11
CA ASN A 54 -14.14 28.06 5.05
C ASN A 54 -13.03 27.00 5.14
N VAL A 55 -11.98 27.20 4.36
CA VAL A 55 -10.73 26.46 4.46
C VAL A 55 -9.82 27.14 5.49
N TYR A 56 -9.23 26.36 6.39
CA TYR A 56 -8.31 26.87 7.40
C TYR A 56 -6.88 26.38 7.09
N ILE A 57 -5.95 27.33 6.90
CA ILE A 57 -4.53 27.02 6.73
C ILE A 57 -3.80 27.44 8.00
N LEU A 58 -3.09 26.50 8.62
CA LEU A 58 -2.27 26.75 9.80
C LEU A 58 -0.80 26.72 9.40
N TYR A 59 -0.21 27.87 9.30
CA TYR A 59 1.24 28.04 9.10
C TYR A 59 1.98 27.87 10.44
N LEU A 60 3.08 27.10 10.44
CA LEU A 60 3.93 26.91 11.61
C LEU A 60 5.30 27.57 11.46
N THR A 61 6.06 27.16 10.47
CA THR A 61 7.44 27.64 10.23
C THR A 61 7.82 27.46 8.77
N ASP A 62 8.79 28.25 8.31
CA ASP A 62 9.51 27.95 7.07
C ASP A 62 10.29 26.65 7.25
N TRP A 63 10.25 25.76 6.26
CA TRP A 63 10.90 24.46 6.33
C TRP A 63 12.10 24.36 5.41
N ILE A 64 11.89 24.56 4.11
CA ILE A 64 12.94 24.51 3.10
C ILE A 64 12.86 25.80 2.29
N TYR A 65 13.90 26.60 2.36
CA TYR A 65 14.02 27.83 1.61
C TYR A 65 15.36 27.84 0.87
N VAL A 66 15.32 27.46 -0.43
CA VAL A 66 16.51 27.37 -1.28
C VAL A 66 16.13 27.85 -2.68
N ASP A 67 16.59 29.04 -3.03
CA ASP A 67 16.34 29.68 -4.34
C ASP A 67 14.83 29.74 -4.67
N SER A 68 14.37 29.06 -5.72
CA SER A 68 12.96 29.01 -6.11
C SER A 68 12.11 28.01 -5.30
N LEU A 69 12.74 27.14 -4.50
CA LEU A 69 12.04 26.19 -3.65
C LEU A 69 11.74 26.83 -2.30
N ASP A 70 10.50 27.26 -2.16
CA ASP A 70 9.95 27.83 -0.92
C ASP A 70 8.85 26.90 -0.38
N LEU A 71 9.12 26.24 0.75
CA LEU A 71 8.22 25.27 1.37
C LEU A 71 8.05 25.56 2.85
N ASP A 72 6.81 25.74 3.23
CA ASP A 72 6.38 25.92 4.59
C ASP A 72 5.97 24.61 5.24
N TRP A 73 6.18 24.49 6.54
CA TRP A 73 5.52 23.49 7.34
C TRP A 73 4.15 24.03 7.74
N SER A 74 3.13 23.67 6.95
CA SER A 74 1.78 24.18 7.10
C SER A 74 0.73 23.09 6.96
N PHE A 75 -0.41 23.26 7.63
CA PHE A 75 -1.51 22.29 7.60
C PHE A 75 -2.76 22.94 7.01
N CYS A 76 -3.36 22.23 6.06
CA CYS A 76 -4.61 22.60 5.41
C CYS A 76 -5.79 21.79 5.98
N PHE A 77 -6.85 22.49 6.36
CA PHE A 77 -8.09 21.89 6.86
C PHE A 77 -9.25 22.35 5.99
N ASP A 78 -9.60 21.53 5.03
CA ASP A 78 -10.74 21.68 4.14
C ASP A 78 -11.74 20.53 4.35
N SER A 79 -12.80 20.47 3.55
CA SER A 79 -13.86 19.45 3.68
C SER A 79 -13.31 18.03 3.53
N LEU A 80 -12.39 17.81 2.57
CA LEU A 80 -11.76 16.50 2.32
C LEU A 80 -10.89 16.06 3.50
N THR A 81 -10.06 16.97 4.04
CA THR A 81 -9.24 16.67 5.22
C THR A 81 -10.11 16.43 6.45
N ALA A 82 -11.17 17.23 6.69
CA ALA A 82 -12.03 17.08 7.85
C ALA A 82 -12.73 15.72 7.90
N VAL A 83 -13.25 15.25 6.76
CA VAL A 83 -13.85 13.91 6.66
C VAL A 83 -12.82 12.83 6.99
N MET A 84 -11.63 12.90 6.43
CA MET A 84 -10.57 11.93 6.69
C MET A 84 -10.07 11.98 8.14
N LEU A 85 -9.94 13.17 8.73
CA LEU A 85 -9.56 13.33 10.13
C LEU A 85 -10.56 12.63 11.06
N VAL A 86 -11.85 12.85 10.87
CA VAL A 86 -12.89 12.21 11.69
C VAL A 86 -12.84 10.69 11.54
N ILE A 87 -12.76 10.16 10.33
CA ILE A 87 -12.70 8.71 10.11
C ILE A 87 -11.47 8.09 10.76
N VAL A 88 -10.28 8.67 10.52
CA VAL A 88 -9.00 8.13 11.03
C VAL A 88 -8.96 8.18 12.55
N THR A 89 -9.27 9.31 13.16
CA THR A 89 -9.22 9.46 14.62
C THR A 89 -10.29 8.62 15.33
N PHE A 90 -11.48 8.52 14.78
CA PHE A 90 -12.55 7.69 15.34
C PHE A 90 -12.18 6.22 15.34
N ILE A 91 -11.78 5.67 14.19
CA ILE A 91 -11.42 4.26 14.11
C ILE A 91 -10.18 3.97 14.94
N SER A 92 -9.19 4.88 14.96
CA SER A 92 -8.02 4.70 15.80
C SER A 92 -8.38 4.63 17.29
N THR A 93 -9.31 5.45 17.78
CA THR A 93 -9.76 5.40 19.18
C THR A 93 -10.42 4.08 19.53
N LEU A 94 -11.29 3.58 18.65
CA LEU A 94 -11.96 2.29 18.86
C LEU A 94 -10.98 1.12 18.82
N VAL A 95 -10.00 1.17 17.92
CA VAL A 95 -8.93 0.17 17.83
C VAL A 95 -8.03 0.21 19.06
N HIS A 96 -7.66 1.39 19.56
CA HIS A 96 -6.89 1.52 20.80
C HIS A 96 -7.67 0.89 21.98
N LEU A 97 -8.95 1.20 22.12
CA LEU A 97 -9.79 0.63 23.17
C LEU A 97 -9.89 -0.89 23.04
N TYR A 98 -10.16 -1.43 21.87
CA TYR A 98 -10.21 -2.86 21.61
C TYR A 98 -8.87 -3.55 21.93
N SER A 99 -7.75 -2.91 21.60
CA SER A 99 -6.41 -3.44 21.82
C SER A 99 -6.04 -3.59 23.29
N THR A 100 -6.67 -2.83 24.19
CA THR A 100 -6.41 -2.93 25.63
C THR A 100 -6.71 -4.33 26.18
N GLU A 101 -7.71 -5.01 25.63
CA GLU A 101 -8.08 -6.38 26.02
C GLU A 101 -7.41 -7.42 25.12
N TYR A 102 -7.43 -7.20 23.78
CA TYR A 102 -6.87 -8.16 22.84
C TYR A 102 -5.39 -8.47 23.11
N MET A 103 -4.61 -7.48 23.55
CA MET A 103 -3.18 -7.60 23.85
C MET A 103 -2.87 -7.63 25.35
N GLU A 104 -3.85 -7.83 26.23
CA GLU A 104 -3.68 -7.77 27.70
C GLU A 104 -2.63 -8.76 28.22
N ASN A 105 -2.56 -9.94 27.62
CA ASN A 105 -1.61 -10.99 28.00
C ASN A 105 -0.22 -10.85 27.33
N ASP A 106 -0.03 -9.88 26.43
CA ASP A 106 1.26 -9.68 25.74
C ASP A 106 2.15 -8.75 26.57
N PRO A 107 3.39 -9.16 26.90
CA PRO A 107 4.31 -8.35 27.71
C PRO A 107 4.74 -7.05 27.03
N HIS A 108 4.58 -6.95 25.71
CA HIS A 108 4.97 -5.79 24.91
C HIS A 108 3.81 -4.85 24.56
N LEU A 109 2.70 -4.90 25.31
CA LEU A 109 1.54 -4.03 25.11
C LEU A 109 1.90 -2.53 25.03
N PRO A 110 2.77 -1.95 25.89
CA PRO A 110 3.13 -0.53 25.78
C PRO A 110 3.78 -0.17 24.44
N ARG A 111 4.66 -1.02 23.91
CA ARG A 111 5.27 -0.85 22.59
C ARG A 111 4.21 -0.92 21.49
N PHE A 112 3.23 -1.82 21.62
CA PHE A 112 2.13 -1.94 20.66
C PHE A 112 1.31 -0.65 20.60
N MET A 113 0.89 -0.13 21.74
CA MET A 113 0.09 1.10 21.84
C MET A 113 0.85 2.32 21.34
N SER A 114 2.16 2.40 21.59
CA SER A 114 2.98 3.48 21.05
C SER A 114 3.07 3.45 19.52
N TYR A 115 3.22 2.26 18.91
CA TYR A 115 3.25 2.13 17.45
C TYR A 115 1.91 2.46 16.79
N LEU A 116 0.79 2.11 17.42
CA LEU A 116 -0.54 2.51 16.94
C LEU A 116 -0.70 4.03 16.96
N SER A 117 -0.26 4.69 18.03
CA SER A 117 -0.32 6.15 18.14
C SER A 117 0.60 6.84 17.12
N LEU A 118 1.81 6.32 16.89
CA LEU A 118 2.74 6.80 15.86
C LEU A 118 2.14 6.68 14.46
N PHE A 119 1.51 5.56 14.17
CA PHE A 119 0.85 5.32 12.89
C PHE A 119 -0.29 6.33 12.65
N THR A 120 -1.12 6.58 13.67
CA THR A 120 -2.19 7.60 13.55
C THR A 120 -1.63 9.00 13.35
N PHE A 121 -0.56 9.37 14.04
CA PHE A 121 0.11 10.65 13.87
C PHE A 121 0.58 10.88 12.43
N PHE A 122 1.31 9.93 11.84
CA PHE A 122 1.78 10.07 10.46
C PHE A 122 0.63 10.09 9.45
N MET A 123 -0.45 9.35 9.70
CA MET A 123 -1.63 9.42 8.84
C MET A 123 -2.29 10.80 8.90
N LEU A 124 -2.35 11.42 10.08
CA LEU A 124 -2.88 12.77 10.22
C LEU A 124 -1.98 13.81 9.51
N ILE A 125 -0.65 13.69 9.58
CA ILE A 125 0.28 14.55 8.80
C ILE A 125 0.00 14.41 7.30
N LEU A 126 -0.15 13.17 6.81
CA LEU A 126 -0.42 12.90 5.40
C LEU A 126 -1.68 13.62 4.93
N VAL A 127 -2.77 13.49 5.69
CA VAL A 127 -4.07 14.03 5.32
C VAL A 127 -4.10 15.57 5.38
N THR A 128 -3.44 16.17 6.36
CA THR A 128 -3.46 17.64 6.59
C THR A 128 -2.35 18.39 5.86
N ALA A 129 -1.49 17.71 5.12
CA ALA A 129 -0.40 18.36 4.40
C ALA A 129 -0.90 19.42 3.41
N ASN A 130 -0.20 20.56 3.33
CA ASN A 130 -0.48 21.66 2.40
C ASN A 130 0.42 21.65 1.16
N ASN A 131 1.44 20.82 1.15
CA ASN A 131 2.35 20.65 0.02
C ASN A 131 2.68 19.17 -0.23
N PHE A 132 3.17 18.86 -1.43
CA PHE A 132 3.52 17.49 -1.83
C PHE A 132 4.65 16.89 -1.01
N LEU A 133 5.63 17.68 -0.58
CA LEU A 133 6.77 17.16 0.19
C LEU A 133 6.36 16.79 1.62
N GLN A 134 5.56 17.61 2.28
CA GLN A 134 5.02 17.31 3.60
C GLN A 134 4.08 16.10 3.56
N MET A 135 3.25 15.99 2.53
CA MET A 135 2.44 14.79 2.29
C MET A 135 3.32 13.55 2.18
N PHE A 136 4.46 13.64 1.49
CA PHE A 136 5.42 12.54 1.35
C PHE A 136 6.05 12.14 2.68
N VAL A 137 6.32 13.09 3.60
CA VAL A 137 6.77 12.76 4.97
C VAL A 137 5.73 11.90 5.70
N GLY A 138 4.45 12.28 5.63
CA GLY A 138 3.36 11.45 6.19
C GLY A 138 3.25 10.09 5.50
N TRP A 139 3.40 10.07 4.19
CA TRP A 139 3.35 8.86 3.36
C TRP A 139 4.40 7.82 3.74
N GLU A 140 5.66 8.23 3.86
CA GLU A 140 6.77 7.38 4.31
C GLU A 140 6.62 7.00 5.78
N GLY A 141 6.20 7.94 6.64
CA GLY A 141 5.99 7.68 8.06
C GLY A 141 4.94 6.60 8.32
N VAL A 142 3.83 6.60 7.57
CA VAL A 142 2.83 5.52 7.58
C VAL A 142 3.45 4.21 7.10
N GLY A 143 4.34 4.23 6.10
CA GLY A 143 5.08 3.07 5.63
C GLY A 143 5.94 2.43 6.71
N VAL A 144 6.76 3.22 7.39
CA VAL A 144 7.65 2.75 8.47
C VAL A 144 6.85 2.25 9.68
N SER A 145 5.84 2.99 10.11
CA SER A 145 5.01 2.58 11.26
C SER A 145 4.22 1.31 10.97
N SER A 146 3.74 1.11 9.74
CA SER A 146 3.11 -0.15 9.32
C SER A 146 4.09 -1.33 9.33
N TYR A 147 5.34 -1.12 8.89
CA TYR A 147 6.39 -2.13 8.99
C TYR A 147 6.61 -2.58 10.43
N LEU A 148 6.71 -1.64 11.38
CA LEU A 148 6.87 -1.94 12.82
C LEU A 148 5.67 -2.70 13.39
N LEU A 149 4.46 -2.36 12.96
CA LEU A 149 3.22 -3.00 13.41
C LEU A 149 3.04 -4.41 12.82
N ILE A 150 3.34 -4.64 11.55
CA ILE A 150 3.27 -5.97 10.93
C ILE A 150 4.32 -6.89 11.55
N ASN A 151 5.52 -6.36 11.81
CA ASN A 151 6.62 -7.09 12.43
C ASN A 151 6.58 -7.08 13.96
N PHE A 152 5.43 -6.82 14.56
CA PHE A 152 5.31 -6.72 16.02
C PHE A 152 5.82 -7.99 16.72
N TRP A 153 5.43 -9.16 16.23
CA TRP A 153 5.95 -10.47 16.68
C TRP A 153 7.20 -10.87 15.86
N PHE A 154 8.28 -10.13 16.03
CA PHE A 154 9.54 -10.30 15.29
C PHE A 154 10.20 -11.68 15.46
N THR A 155 9.80 -12.48 16.43
CA THR A 155 10.22 -13.88 16.60
C THR A 155 9.63 -14.81 15.54
N ARG A 156 8.52 -14.41 14.90
CA ARG A 156 7.88 -15.19 13.83
C ARG A 156 8.51 -14.87 12.47
N ILE A 157 9.16 -15.85 11.84
CA ILE A 157 9.81 -15.67 10.52
C ILE A 157 8.80 -15.22 9.47
N GLN A 158 7.55 -15.68 9.54
CA GLN A 158 6.51 -15.28 8.58
C GLN A 158 6.17 -13.78 8.71
N ALA A 159 6.08 -13.25 9.93
CA ALA A 159 5.85 -11.83 10.16
C ALA A 159 7.01 -10.97 9.61
N ASN A 160 8.27 -11.39 9.83
CA ASN A 160 9.44 -10.72 9.28
C ASN A 160 9.42 -10.67 7.75
N LYS A 161 9.13 -11.81 7.09
CA LYS A 161 9.00 -11.88 5.62
C LYS A 161 7.88 -11.00 5.10
N ALA A 162 6.72 -11.00 5.76
CA ALA A 162 5.57 -10.19 5.40
C ALA A 162 5.87 -8.69 5.51
N ALA A 163 6.53 -8.26 6.58
CA ALA A 163 6.91 -6.88 6.81
C ALA A 163 7.93 -6.36 5.77
N ILE A 164 8.98 -7.15 5.50
CA ILE A 164 9.97 -6.82 4.45
C ILE A 164 9.29 -6.74 3.08
N LYS A 165 8.41 -7.70 2.75
CA LYS A 165 7.66 -7.70 1.49
C LYS A 165 6.79 -6.45 1.36
N ALA A 166 6.07 -6.07 2.43
CA ALA A 166 5.25 -4.86 2.44
C ALA A 166 6.10 -3.61 2.22
N MET A 167 7.25 -3.50 2.88
CA MET A 167 8.15 -2.37 2.70
C MET A 167 8.71 -2.28 1.27
N LEU A 168 9.18 -3.39 0.70
CA LEU A 168 9.78 -3.42 -0.64
C LEU A 168 8.77 -3.06 -1.73
N ILE A 169 7.55 -3.63 -1.67
CA ILE A 169 6.52 -3.37 -2.68
C ILE A 169 6.02 -1.92 -2.59
N ASN A 170 5.78 -1.42 -1.37
CA ASN A 170 5.38 -0.04 -1.18
C ASN A 170 6.48 0.92 -1.63
N ARG A 171 7.77 0.59 -1.44
CA ARG A 171 8.89 1.42 -1.88
C ARG A 171 8.90 1.65 -3.40
N VAL A 172 8.43 0.68 -4.20
CA VAL A 172 8.27 0.88 -5.66
C VAL A 172 7.26 1.99 -5.94
N GLY A 173 6.12 2.00 -5.22
CA GLY A 173 5.14 3.08 -5.32
C GLY A 173 5.68 4.42 -4.79
N ASP A 174 6.38 4.40 -3.65
CA ASP A 174 6.95 5.59 -3.03
C ASP A 174 7.99 6.26 -3.94
N PHE A 175 8.79 5.45 -4.66
CA PHE A 175 9.74 5.96 -5.65
C PHE A 175 9.03 6.64 -6.84
N ALA A 176 7.94 6.06 -7.32
CA ALA A 176 7.13 6.71 -8.37
C ALA A 176 6.53 8.04 -7.88
N LEU A 177 6.06 8.10 -6.62
CA LEU A 177 5.56 9.35 -6.03
C LEU A 177 6.66 10.41 -5.93
N LEU A 178 7.90 10.03 -5.60
CA LEU A 178 9.04 10.94 -5.63
C LEU A 178 9.31 11.49 -7.04
N LEU A 179 9.25 10.63 -8.06
CA LEU A 179 9.38 11.07 -9.45
C LEU A 179 8.26 12.04 -9.84
N ALA A 180 7.03 11.82 -9.34
CA ALA A 180 5.94 12.79 -9.52
C ALA A 180 6.27 14.14 -8.87
N ILE A 181 6.77 14.15 -7.64
CA ILE A 181 7.16 15.38 -6.94
C ILE A 181 8.26 16.13 -7.70
N PHE A 182 9.27 15.41 -8.19
CA PHE A 182 10.34 16.04 -8.97
C PHE A 182 9.85 16.59 -10.31
N THR A 183 8.95 15.89 -11.00
CA THR A 183 8.36 16.38 -12.26
C THR A 183 7.44 17.57 -12.02
N ILE A 184 6.67 17.59 -10.92
CA ILE A 184 5.85 18.74 -10.50
C ILE A 184 6.76 19.96 -10.27
N TYR A 185 7.83 19.80 -9.48
CA TYR A 185 8.77 20.90 -9.23
C TYR A 185 9.44 21.39 -10.52
N PHE A 186 9.87 20.50 -11.37
CA PHE A 186 10.49 20.85 -12.66
C PHE A 186 9.58 21.69 -13.56
N VAL A 187 8.26 21.42 -13.54
CA VAL A 187 7.29 22.09 -14.42
C VAL A 187 6.74 23.37 -13.81
N PHE A 188 6.35 23.32 -12.54
CA PHE A 188 5.64 24.41 -11.88
C PHE A 188 6.54 25.30 -11.01
N ASN A 189 7.81 24.92 -10.79
CA ASN A 189 8.75 25.56 -9.87
C ASN A 189 8.22 25.73 -8.44
N SER A 190 7.18 24.99 -8.07
CA SER A 190 6.57 25.00 -6.74
C SER A 190 5.99 23.63 -6.42
N LEU A 191 5.91 23.31 -5.11
CA LEU A 191 5.29 22.08 -4.60
C LEU A 191 4.03 22.36 -3.74
N ASN A 192 3.65 23.62 -3.58
CA ASN A 192 2.45 24.02 -2.85
C ASN A 192 1.20 23.68 -3.68
N TYR A 193 0.19 23.10 -3.05
CA TYR A 193 -1.03 22.67 -3.75
C TYR A 193 -1.72 23.84 -4.47
N ASP A 194 -1.90 24.97 -3.80
CA ASP A 194 -2.58 26.13 -4.37
C ASP A 194 -1.95 26.61 -5.66
N VAL A 195 -0.61 26.68 -5.70
CA VAL A 195 0.15 27.14 -6.88
C VAL A 195 0.05 26.11 -8.01
N VAL A 196 0.26 24.84 -7.70
CA VAL A 196 0.24 23.76 -8.69
C VAL A 196 -1.14 23.62 -9.31
N PHE A 197 -2.22 23.63 -8.50
CA PHE A 197 -3.58 23.44 -8.99
C PHE A 197 -4.07 24.60 -9.84
N THR A 198 -3.71 25.84 -9.50
CA THR A 198 -4.08 27.02 -10.29
C THR A 198 -3.32 27.10 -11.63
N LEU A 199 -2.09 26.59 -11.68
CA LEU A 199 -1.27 26.61 -12.89
C LEU A 199 -1.55 25.43 -13.84
N THR A 200 -2.14 24.34 -13.36
CA THR A 200 -2.36 23.11 -14.15
C THR A 200 -3.03 23.38 -15.50
N PRO A 201 -4.10 24.18 -15.64
CA PRO A 201 -4.75 24.41 -16.94
C PRO A 201 -3.85 25.05 -17.99
N PHE A 202 -2.85 25.82 -17.58
CA PHE A 202 -1.94 26.50 -18.51
C PHE A 202 -0.88 25.55 -19.11
N PHE A 203 -0.64 24.41 -18.48
CA PHE A 203 0.34 23.41 -18.92
C PHE A 203 -0.28 22.21 -19.66
N ASP A 204 -1.57 22.23 -19.98
CA ASP A 204 -2.28 21.13 -20.65
C ASP A 204 -1.61 20.71 -21.96
N ASN A 205 -1.14 21.69 -22.76
CA ASN A 205 -0.50 21.44 -24.03
C ASN A 205 1.04 21.28 -23.97
N PHE A 206 1.62 21.36 -22.76
CA PHE A 206 3.07 21.26 -22.61
C PHE A 206 3.53 19.81 -22.71
N ARG A 207 4.55 19.55 -23.56
CA ARG A 207 5.09 18.22 -23.82
C ARG A 207 6.56 18.14 -23.47
N ILE A 208 6.99 17.03 -22.88
CA ILE A 208 8.39 16.72 -22.66
C ILE A 208 8.85 15.63 -23.62
N ILE A 209 10.04 15.82 -24.20
CA ILE A 209 10.67 14.84 -25.07
C ILE A 209 11.50 13.89 -24.20
N LEU A 210 11.07 12.63 -24.07
CA LEU A 210 11.81 11.57 -23.41
C LEU A 210 12.35 10.60 -24.48
N GLY A 211 13.57 10.84 -24.91
CA GLY A 211 14.20 10.07 -25.97
C GLY A 211 13.50 10.27 -27.32
N MET A 212 12.73 9.27 -27.79
CA MET A 212 11.98 9.34 -29.05
C MET A 212 10.47 9.63 -28.84
N PHE A 213 10.02 9.76 -27.60
CA PHE A 213 8.60 9.93 -27.29
C PHE A 213 8.32 11.34 -26.78
N GLU A 214 7.29 11.98 -27.34
CA GLU A 214 6.70 13.22 -26.85
C GLU A 214 5.52 12.87 -25.93
N ILE A 215 5.64 13.16 -24.65
CA ILE A 215 4.62 12.83 -23.65
C ILE A 215 4.07 14.14 -23.08
N PRO A 216 2.73 14.29 -22.98
CA PRO A 216 2.13 15.38 -22.24
C PRO A 216 2.61 15.34 -20.76
N VAL A 217 3.02 16.49 -20.27
CA VAL A 217 3.63 16.57 -18.93
C VAL A 217 2.65 16.19 -17.84
N ILE A 218 1.41 16.63 -17.95
CA ILE A 218 0.35 16.32 -17.00
C ILE A 218 0.09 14.81 -16.95
N ASP A 219 0.07 14.12 -18.11
CA ASP A 219 -0.06 12.66 -18.15
C ASP A 219 1.08 11.97 -17.43
N LEU A 220 2.32 12.43 -17.59
CA LEU A 220 3.49 11.88 -16.91
C LEU A 220 3.37 12.03 -15.39
N ILE A 221 3.02 13.22 -14.91
CA ILE A 221 2.81 13.49 -13.48
C ILE A 221 1.71 12.58 -12.94
N CYS A 222 0.57 12.49 -13.62
CA CYS A 222 -0.56 11.67 -13.22
C CYS A 222 -0.22 10.18 -13.19
N ILE A 223 0.55 9.65 -14.15
CA ILE A 223 1.01 8.25 -14.14
C ILE A 223 1.86 7.97 -12.90
N PHE A 224 2.82 8.83 -12.58
CA PHE A 224 3.66 8.65 -11.41
C PHE A 224 2.89 8.77 -10.09
N LEU A 225 1.98 9.72 -9.97
CA LEU A 225 1.06 9.85 -8.82
C LEU A 225 0.20 8.58 -8.67
N PHE A 226 -0.33 8.06 -9.79
CA PHE A 226 -1.16 6.85 -9.77
C PHE A 226 -0.37 5.61 -9.38
N ILE A 227 0.87 5.42 -9.86
CA ILE A 227 1.73 4.29 -9.42
C ILE A 227 2.01 4.40 -7.92
N GLY A 228 2.23 5.61 -7.38
CA GLY A 228 2.31 5.84 -5.94
C GLY A 228 1.04 5.40 -5.20
N ALA A 229 -0.13 5.81 -5.70
CA ALA A 229 -1.43 5.40 -5.15
C ALA A 229 -1.64 3.87 -5.23
N MET A 230 -1.23 3.22 -6.34
CA MET A 230 -1.31 1.77 -6.53
C MET A 230 -0.53 0.99 -5.45
N GLY A 231 0.62 1.51 -5.01
CA GLY A 231 1.43 0.89 -3.95
C GLY A 231 0.66 0.79 -2.65
N LYS A 232 0.21 1.91 -2.10
CA LYS A 232 -0.50 1.96 -0.81
C LYS A 232 -1.89 1.34 -0.88
N SER A 233 -2.67 1.60 -1.94
CA SER A 233 -4.02 1.04 -2.08
C SER A 233 -4.05 -0.39 -2.66
N ALA A 234 -2.90 -1.04 -2.77
CA ALA A 234 -2.77 -2.44 -3.17
C ALA A 234 -3.53 -2.78 -4.46
N GLN A 235 -3.37 -1.96 -5.51
CA GLN A 235 -3.95 -2.21 -6.82
C GLN A 235 -3.18 -3.28 -7.59
N LEU A 236 -3.79 -3.83 -8.62
CA LEU A 236 -3.20 -4.88 -9.46
C LEU A 236 -1.79 -4.47 -9.92
N GLY A 237 -0.80 -5.32 -9.72
CA GLY A 237 0.62 -5.02 -9.90
C GLY A 237 1.34 -4.86 -8.56
N LEU A 238 0.85 -4.09 -7.61
CA LEU A 238 1.48 -3.84 -6.31
C LEU A 238 0.66 -4.35 -5.10
N HIS A 239 -0.25 -5.34 -5.31
CA HIS A 239 -1.21 -5.82 -4.32
C HIS A 239 -0.69 -6.92 -3.38
N THR A 240 0.42 -7.58 -3.73
CA THR A 240 0.79 -8.86 -3.09
C THR A 240 1.20 -8.74 -1.61
N TRP A 241 1.49 -7.54 -1.13
CA TRP A 241 1.85 -7.30 0.27
C TRP A 241 0.65 -7.34 1.22
N LEU A 242 -0.54 -6.94 0.75
CA LEU A 242 -1.71 -6.73 1.61
C LEU A 242 -2.22 -8.02 2.27
N PRO A 243 -2.38 -9.17 1.56
CA PRO A 243 -2.80 -10.41 2.21
C PRO A 243 -1.76 -10.98 3.18
N ASP A 244 -0.47 -10.73 2.94
CA ASP A 244 0.59 -11.23 3.79
C ASP A 244 0.77 -10.36 5.04
N ALA A 245 0.39 -9.08 4.99
CA ALA A 245 0.34 -8.19 6.15
C ALA A 245 -0.62 -8.66 7.26
N MET A 246 -1.49 -9.64 6.99
CA MET A 246 -2.38 -10.28 7.98
C MET A 246 -1.67 -11.13 9.04
N GLU A 247 -0.35 -11.34 8.92
CA GLU A 247 0.46 -12.02 9.95
C GLU A 247 0.61 -11.17 11.23
N GLY A 248 0.34 -9.87 11.15
CA GLY A 248 0.30 -8.98 12.32
C GLY A 248 -0.92 -9.21 13.23
N PRO A 249 -0.92 -8.58 14.43
CA PRO A 249 -2.07 -8.60 15.35
C PRO A 249 -3.36 -8.08 14.68
N THR A 250 -4.52 -8.64 15.05
CA THR A 250 -5.79 -8.28 14.40
C THR A 250 -6.19 -6.80 14.53
N PRO A 251 -5.95 -6.09 15.64
CA PRO A 251 -6.21 -4.65 15.72
C PRO A 251 -5.41 -3.84 14.69
N VAL A 252 -4.18 -4.28 14.39
CA VAL A 252 -3.34 -3.66 13.34
C VAL A 252 -3.98 -3.80 11.97
N SER A 253 -4.49 -5.00 11.67
CA SER A 253 -5.16 -5.22 10.37
C SER A 253 -6.43 -4.37 10.26
N ALA A 254 -7.20 -4.19 11.34
CA ALA A 254 -8.36 -3.29 11.35
C ALA A 254 -7.97 -1.83 11.08
N LEU A 255 -6.89 -1.34 11.68
CA LEU A 255 -6.46 0.05 11.51
C LEU A 255 -5.82 0.29 10.14
N ILE A 256 -4.84 -0.52 9.73
CA ILE A 256 -4.11 -0.35 8.47
C ILE A 256 -5.04 -0.50 7.26
N HIS A 257 -5.89 -1.55 7.25
CA HIS A 257 -6.62 -1.95 6.04
C HIS A 257 -8.05 -1.42 5.96
N ALA A 258 -8.65 -0.97 7.09
CA ALA A 258 -10.00 -0.42 7.05
C ALA A 258 -10.04 1.07 6.69
N ALA A 259 -9.24 1.91 7.38
CA ALA A 259 -9.46 3.34 7.38
C ALA A 259 -8.27 4.20 7.01
N THR A 260 -7.04 3.63 6.93
CA THR A 260 -5.86 4.49 6.95
C THR A 260 -4.90 4.26 5.78
N MET A 261 -3.93 3.36 5.89
CA MET A 261 -2.85 3.24 4.90
C MET A 261 -3.36 2.98 3.48
N VAL A 262 -4.33 2.09 3.34
CA VAL A 262 -4.82 1.65 2.03
C VAL A 262 -5.73 2.71 1.40
N THR A 263 -6.39 3.53 2.23
CA THR A 263 -7.23 4.65 1.79
C THR A 263 -6.41 5.87 1.37
N ALA A 264 -5.13 5.95 1.77
CA ALA A 264 -4.24 7.05 1.40
C ALA A 264 -4.08 7.21 -0.13
N GLY A 265 -4.12 6.11 -0.91
CA GLY A 265 -4.08 6.20 -2.37
C GLY A 265 -5.35 6.80 -2.97
N VAL A 266 -6.53 6.48 -2.43
CA VAL A 266 -7.80 7.11 -2.85
C VAL A 266 -7.81 8.59 -2.49
N PHE A 267 -7.36 8.93 -1.27
CA PHE A 267 -7.18 10.31 -0.82
C PHE A 267 -6.24 11.10 -1.74
N LEU A 268 -5.09 10.52 -2.12
CA LEU A 268 -4.13 11.16 -3.03
C LEU A 268 -4.79 11.52 -4.38
N ILE A 269 -5.52 10.58 -4.98
CA ILE A 269 -6.19 10.82 -6.26
C ILE A 269 -7.26 11.89 -6.11
N SER A 270 -8.07 11.86 -5.04
CA SER A 270 -9.10 12.87 -4.77
C SER A 270 -8.48 14.25 -4.48
N ARG A 271 -7.37 14.33 -3.73
CA ARG A 271 -6.64 15.57 -3.47
C ARG A 271 -6.07 16.18 -4.76
N CYS A 272 -5.53 15.35 -5.63
CA CYS A 272 -4.95 15.76 -6.90
C CYS A 272 -5.97 15.79 -8.05
N SER A 273 -7.28 15.85 -7.76
CA SER A 273 -8.35 15.91 -8.78
C SER A 273 -8.11 17.02 -9.81
N TYR A 274 -7.62 18.18 -9.36
CA TYR A 274 -7.23 19.31 -10.23
C TYR A 274 -6.20 18.94 -11.31
N ILE A 275 -5.32 17.97 -11.06
CA ILE A 275 -4.32 17.51 -12.03
C ILE A 275 -4.91 16.37 -12.88
N PHE A 276 -5.59 15.40 -12.25
CA PHE A 276 -6.12 14.23 -12.96
C PHE A 276 -7.20 14.56 -13.99
N GLU A 277 -8.02 15.60 -13.76
CA GLU A 277 -9.07 16.00 -14.71
C GLU A 277 -8.51 16.48 -16.07
N PHE A 278 -7.30 17.01 -16.10
CA PHE A 278 -6.59 17.40 -17.34
C PHE A 278 -5.86 16.23 -18.02
N SER A 279 -5.96 15.00 -17.48
CA SER A 279 -5.33 13.80 -18.04
C SER A 279 -6.36 12.69 -18.32
N PRO A 280 -7.16 12.78 -19.39
CA PRO A 280 -8.17 11.77 -19.73
C PRO A 280 -7.56 10.38 -19.98
N PHE A 281 -6.34 10.34 -20.50
CA PHE A 281 -5.62 9.10 -20.76
C PHE A 281 -5.37 8.34 -19.46
N VAL A 282 -4.89 9.02 -18.42
CA VAL A 282 -4.60 8.38 -17.12
C VAL A 282 -5.88 8.03 -16.37
N LEU A 283 -6.94 8.84 -16.47
CA LEU A 283 -8.23 8.49 -15.90
C LEU A 283 -8.76 7.15 -16.45
N ASN A 284 -8.61 6.91 -17.76
CA ASN A 284 -8.97 5.62 -18.38
C ASN A 284 -8.12 4.46 -17.83
N ILE A 285 -6.83 4.66 -17.58
CA ILE A 285 -5.97 3.65 -16.94
C ILE A 285 -6.45 3.35 -15.53
N ILE A 286 -6.82 4.38 -14.76
CA ILE A 286 -7.35 4.24 -13.40
C ILE A 286 -8.64 3.40 -13.41
N ILE A 287 -9.55 3.63 -14.36
CA ILE A 287 -10.78 2.83 -14.52
C ILE A 287 -10.44 1.35 -14.76
N ILE A 288 -9.56 1.07 -15.71
CA ILE A 288 -9.18 -0.31 -16.07
C ILE A 288 -8.52 -1.02 -14.89
N VAL A 289 -7.51 -0.40 -14.27
CA VAL A 289 -6.76 -1.00 -13.16
C VAL A 289 -7.65 -1.19 -11.95
N GLY A 290 -8.49 -0.20 -11.60
CA GLY A 290 -9.43 -0.28 -10.48
C GLY A 290 -10.44 -1.41 -10.66
N SER A 291 -11.10 -1.51 -11.82
CA SER A 291 -12.08 -2.56 -12.10
C SER A 291 -11.44 -3.95 -12.18
N ALA A 292 -10.26 -4.07 -12.79
CA ALA A 292 -9.50 -5.33 -12.82
C ALA A 292 -9.07 -5.79 -11.43
N THR A 293 -8.70 -4.85 -10.52
CA THR A 293 -8.37 -5.21 -9.13
C THR A 293 -9.59 -5.67 -8.36
N ALA A 294 -10.75 -5.03 -8.54
CA ALA A 294 -11.99 -5.45 -7.92
C ALA A 294 -12.35 -6.89 -8.31
N PHE A 295 -12.25 -7.23 -9.58
CA PHE A 295 -12.50 -8.57 -10.09
C PHE A 295 -11.46 -9.60 -9.62
N PHE A 296 -10.16 -9.27 -9.73
CA PHE A 296 -9.07 -10.14 -9.29
C PHE A 296 -9.20 -10.50 -7.80
N ALA A 297 -9.37 -9.49 -6.96
CA ALA A 297 -9.43 -9.69 -5.51
C ALA A 297 -10.68 -10.47 -5.10
N SER A 298 -11.83 -10.24 -5.74
CA SER A 298 -13.05 -10.99 -5.46
C SER A 298 -12.95 -12.45 -5.85
N THR A 299 -12.34 -12.78 -6.99
CA THR A 299 -12.12 -14.17 -7.42
C THR A 299 -11.14 -14.92 -6.53
N THR A 300 -10.06 -14.30 -6.09
CA THR A 300 -9.11 -14.92 -5.17
C THR A 300 -9.72 -15.13 -3.78
N GLY A 301 -10.55 -14.20 -3.30
CA GLY A 301 -11.25 -14.30 -2.03
C GLY A 301 -12.15 -15.53 -1.90
N LEU A 302 -12.70 -16.04 -3.00
CA LEU A 302 -13.54 -17.25 -3.03
C LEU A 302 -12.83 -18.50 -2.51
N PHE A 303 -11.52 -18.62 -2.75
CA PHE A 303 -10.75 -19.83 -2.50
C PHE A 303 -9.85 -19.76 -1.28
N GLN A 304 -9.73 -18.60 -0.63
CA GLN A 304 -8.94 -18.47 0.59
C GLN A 304 -9.63 -19.16 1.77
N ASN A 305 -8.84 -19.81 2.63
CA ASN A 305 -9.34 -20.55 3.79
C ASN A 305 -9.15 -19.80 5.10
N ASP A 306 -8.19 -18.88 5.16
CA ASP A 306 -7.93 -18.05 6.34
C ASP A 306 -8.93 -16.89 6.41
N MET A 307 -9.62 -16.74 7.55
CA MET A 307 -10.64 -15.72 7.74
C MET A 307 -10.09 -14.30 7.52
N LYS A 308 -8.92 -13.99 8.09
CA LYS A 308 -8.26 -12.69 7.90
C LYS A 308 -7.92 -12.43 6.42
N LYS A 309 -7.43 -13.44 5.70
CA LYS A 309 -7.09 -13.30 4.27
C LYS A 309 -8.32 -13.08 3.40
N VAL A 310 -9.46 -13.72 3.68
CA VAL A 310 -10.73 -13.45 2.98
C VAL A 310 -11.15 -11.99 3.16
N ILE A 311 -11.11 -11.50 4.41
CA ILE A 311 -11.44 -10.09 4.70
C ILE A 311 -10.42 -9.14 4.04
N ALA A 312 -9.14 -9.50 3.93
CA ALA A 312 -8.11 -8.71 3.25
C ALA A 312 -8.35 -8.62 1.73
N TYR A 313 -8.67 -9.74 1.06
CA TYR A 313 -9.01 -9.69 -0.36
C TYR A 313 -10.30 -8.90 -0.61
N SER A 314 -11.24 -8.95 0.31
CA SER A 314 -12.43 -8.12 0.21
C SER A 314 -12.12 -6.62 0.43
N THR A 315 -11.09 -6.22 1.20
CA THR A 315 -10.65 -4.80 1.21
C THR A 315 -10.04 -4.40 -0.13
N CYS A 316 -9.17 -5.24 -0.70
CA CYS A 316 -8.56 -5.00 -2.00
C CYS A 316 -9.63 -4.82 -3.10
N SER A 317 -10.71 -5.63 -3.07
CA SER A 317 -11.81 -5.48 -4.04
C SER A 317 -12.58 -4.17 -3.86
N GLN A 318 -12.86 -3.74 -2.62
CA GLN A 318 -13.57 -2.48 -2.36
C GLN A 318 -12.72 -1.25 -2.73
N LEU A 319 -11.41 -1.31 -2.49
CA LEU A 319 -10.49 -0.28 -2.98
C LEU A 319 -10.47 -0.20 -4.50
N GLY A 320 -10.56 -1.33 -5.19
CA GLY A 320 -10.76 -1.34 -6.64
C GLY A 320 -12.00 -0.54 -7.05
N TYR A 321 -13.14 -0.69 -6.35
CA TYR A 321 -14.34 0.12 -6.59
C TYR A 321 -14.10 1.62 -6.38
N MET A 322 -13.41 2.01 -5.29
CA MET A 322 -13.10 3.42 -5.03
C MET A 322 -12.18 4.02 -6.09
N ILE A 323 -11.17 3.29 -6.51
CA ILE A 323 -10.19 3.74 -7.51
C ILE A 323 -10.87 3.93 -8.87
N PHE A 324 -11.68 2.98 -9.34
CA PHE A 324 -12.34 3.20 -10.61
C PHE A 324 -13.44 4.28 -10.53
N ALA A 325 -14.08 4.50 -9.36
CA ALA A 325 -14.96 5.64 -9.16
C ALA A 325 -14.21 6.97 -9.32
N CYS A 326 -13.00 7.09 -8.74
CA CYS A 326 -12.13 8.25 -8.97
C CYS A 326 -11.74 8.39 -10.46
N GLY A 327 -11.49 7.28 -11.15
CA GLY A 327 -11.20 7.28 -12.60
C GLY A 327 -12.38 7.75 -13.46
N LEU A 328 -13.62 7.56 -12.98
CA LEU A 328 -14.84 8.09 -13.61
C LEU A 328 -15.09 9.58 -13.28
N SER A 329 -14.12 10.29 -12.74
CA SER A 329 -14.23 11.68 -12.26
C SER A 329 -15.28 11.86 -11.15
N SER A 330 -15.71 10.78 -10.49
CA SER A 330 -16.68 10.79 -9.38
C SER A 330 -15.98 10.62 -8.02
N TYR A 331 -15.11 11.58 -7.69
CA TYR A 331 -14.29 11.55 -6.45
C TYR A 331 -15.18 11.59 -5.19
N GLU A 332 -16.26 12.35 -5.21
CA GLU A 332 -17.26 12.46 -4.13
C GLU A 332 -17.83 11.09 -3.77
N VAL A 333 -18.24 10.32 -4.79
CA VAL A 333 -18.77 8.96 -4.61
C VAL A 333 -17.68 8.01 -4.09
N GLY A 334 -16.45 8.17 -4.60
CA GLY A 334 -15.28 7.43 -4.11
C GLY A 334 -15.03 7.68 -2.62
N MET A 335 -15.05 8.94 -2.18
CA MET A 335 -14.88 9.34 -0.77
C MET A 335 -16.05 8.92 0.11
N PHE A 336 -17.28 8.97 -0.40
CA PHE A 336 -18.45 8.47 0.30
C PHE A 336 -18.35 6.96 0.55
N HIS A 337 -17.96 6.19 -0.47
CA HIS A 337 -17.76 4.75 -0.28
C HIS A 337 -16.60 4.46 0.69
N LEU A 338 -15.53 5.27 0.65
CA LEU A 338 -14.41 5.18 1.59
C LEU A 338 -14.88 5.36 3.04
N SER A 339 -15.71 6.36 3.32
CA SER A 339 -16.25 6.62 4.66
C SER A 339 -17.06 5.44 5.19
N ASN A 340 -17.98 4.92 4.39
CA ASN A 340 -18.78 3.75 4.76
C ASN A 340 -17.93 2.48 4.92
N HIS A 341 -17.00 2.26 3.99
CA HIS A 341 -16.07 1.12 4.01
C HIS A 341 -15.27 1.07 5.30
N ALA A 342 -14.81 2.21 5.78
CA ALA A 342 -14.02 2.29 6.99
C ALA A 342 -14.76 1.67 8.20
N PHE A 343 -16.07 1.91 8.35
CA PHE A 343 -16.87 1.39 9.46
C PHE A 343 -17.13 -0.12 9.35
N PHE A 344 -17.70 -0.59 8.24
CA PHE A 344 -18.03 -2.02 8.15
C PHE A 344 -16.77 -2.91 8.01
N LYS A 345 -15.65 -2.38 7.52
CA LYS A 345 -14.39 -3.15 7.49
C LYS A 345 -13.72 -3.23 8.83
N ALA A 346 -13.67 -2.13 9.59
CA ALA A 346 -13.20 -2.19 10.97
C ALA A 346 -14.03 -3.18 11.78
N LEU A 347 -15.36 -3.16 11.59
CA LEU A 347 -16.28 -4.12 12.22
C LEU A 347 -15.93 -5.57 11.87
N LEU A 348 -15.71 -5.89 10.59
CA LEU A 348 -15.37 -7.24 10.15
C LEU A 348 -14.02 -7.71 10.68
N PHE A 349 -12.98 -6.85 10.67
CA PHE A 349 -11.68 -7.23 11.19
C PHE A 349 -11.68 -7.41 12.71
N LEU A 350 -12.26 -6.48 13.45
CA LEU A 350 -12.33 -6.59 14.92
C LEU A 350 -13.26 -7.75 15.35
N GLY A 351 -14.38 -7.94 14.63
CA GLY A 351 -15.25 -9.10 14.86
C GLY A 351 -14.56 -10.43 14.52
N ALA A 352 -13.77 -10.50 13.45
CA ALA A 352 -12.92 -11.66 13.19
C ALA A 352 -11.88 -11.85 14.30
N GLY A 353 -11.32 -10.76 14.82
CA GLY A 353 -10.40 -10.79 15.95
C GLY A 353 -11.01 -11.40 17.21
N SER A 354 -12.25 -11.04 17.53
CA SER A 354 -12.96 -11.61 18.69
C SER A 354 -13.18 -13.12 18.53
N VAL A 355 -13.55 -13.58 17.33
CA VAL A 355 -13.73 -15.02 17.05
C VAL A 355 -12.40 -15.77 17.14
N ILE A 356 -11.31 -15.23 16.56
CA ILE A 356 -9.98 -15.84 16.57
C ILE A 356 -9.47 -15.94 18.02
N HIS A 357 -9.63 -14.88 18.82
CA HIS A 357 -9.23 -14.86 20.22
C HIS A 357 -10.01 -15.91 21.04
N ALA A 358 -11.33 -16.02 20.84
CA ALA A 358 -12.19 -17.02 21.51
C ALA A 358 -11.80 -18.46 21.12
N LEU A 359 -11.30 -18.70 19.91
CA LEU A 359 -10.90 -20.02 19.40
C LEU A 359 -9.39 -20.29 19.53
N SER A 360 -8.70 -19.68 20.47
CA SER A 360 -7.27 -19.90 20.76
C SER A 360 -6.38 -19.71 19.53
N ASP A 361 -6.54 -18.57 18.84
CA ASP A 361 -5.77 -18.11 17.67
C ASP A 361 -5.93 -18.98 16.40
N GLU A 362 -6.96 -19.84 16.28
CA GLU A 362 -7.25 -20.54 15.06
C GLU A 362 -7.79 -19.55 14.00
N GLN A 363 -7.21 -19.55 12.79
CA GLN A 363 -7.58 -18.66 11.68
C GLN A 363 -8.24 -19.41 10.52
N ASP A 364 -8.04 -20.73 10.42
CA ASP A 364 -8.57 -21.54 9.33
C ASP A 364 -10.07 -21.81 9.52
N MET A 365 -10.91 -21.27 8.64
CA MET A 365 -12.37 -21.42 8.68
C MET A 365 -12.82 -22.90 8.62
N ARG A 366 -12.01 -23.79 8.04
CA ARG A 366 -12.34 -25.23 7.91
C ARG A 366 -12.27 -25.96 9.26
N LYS A 367 -11.52 -25.41 10.21
CA LYS A 367 -11.37 -25.94 11.57
C LYS A 367 -12.27 -25.26 12.60
N MET A 368 -13.14 -24.37 12.14
CA MET A 368 -14.17 -23.71 12.94
C MET A 368 -15.51 -24.45 12.77
N GLY A 369 -16.59 -23.79 13.04
CA GLY A 369 -17.97 -24.26 12.82
C GLY A 369 -18.77 -24.34 14.12
N GLY A 370 -20.09 -24.19 14.00
CA GLY A 370 -21.03 -24.29 15.11
C GLY A 370 -20.92 -23.20 16.18
N THR A 371 -20.12 -22.14 15.94
CA THR A 371 -19.82 -21.11 16.93
C THR A 371 -20.98 -20.16 17.18
N ARG A 372 -22.06 -20.18 16.38
CA ARG A 372 -23.24 -19.32 16.53
C ARG A 372 -23.86 -19.36 17.92
N LYS A 373 -23.94 -20.54 18.56
CA LYS A 373 -24.55 -20.71 19.89
C LYS A 373 -23.64 -20.24 21.03
N ILE A 374 -22.32 -20.28 20.80
CA ILE A 374 -21.31 -19.97 21.81
C ILE A 374 -20.94 -18.49 21.77
N LEU A 375 -20.90 -17.91 20.56
CA LEU A 375 -20.52 -16.51 20.30
C LEU A 375 -21.66 -15.78 19.58
N PRO A 376 -22.84 -15.57 20.19
CA PRO A 376 -24.01 -14.99 19.54
C PRO A 376 -23.82 -13.52 19.17
N PHE A 377 -23.13 -12.73 19.98
CA PHE A 377 -22.84 -11.32 19.73
C PHE A 377 -21.85 -11.16 18.56
N SER A 378 -20.75 -11.92 18.58
CA SER A 378 -19.77 -11.92 17.47
C SER A 378 -20.41 -12.39 16.16
N TYR A 379 -21.34 -13.34 16.20
CA TYR A 379 -22.11 -13.77 15.03
C TYR A 379 -22.97 -12.65 14.45
N ALA A 380 -23.73 -11.95 15.30
CA ALA A 380 -24.59 -10.84 14.85
C ALA A 380 -23.77 -9.72 14.20
N ILE A 381 -22.64 -9.37 14.77
CA ILE A 381 -21.73 -8.34 14.25
C ILE A 381 -21.14 -8.73 12.91
N MET A 382 -20.63 -9.97 12.79
CA MET A 382 -20.07 -10.47 11.54
C MET A 382 -21.13 -10.59 10.45
N LEU A 383 -22.37 -10.91 10.80
CA LEU A 383 -23.50 -10.96 9.88
C LEU A 383 -23.83 -9.55 9.34
N ILE A 384 -23.96 -8.54 10.21
CA ILE A 384 -24.25 -7.17 9.80
C ILE A 384 -23.12 -6.60 8.94
N GLY A 385 -21.86 -6.79 9.34
CA GLY A 385 -20.70 -6.32 8.59
C GLY A 385 -20.58 -7.00 7.21
N SER A 386 -20.89 -8.31 7.12
CA SER A 386 -20.87 -9.02 5.84
C SER A 386 -22.02 -8.60 4.91
N PHE A 387 -23.21 -8.33 5.44
CA PHE A 387 -24.33 -7.83 4.66
C PHE A 387 -24.09 -6.40 4.20
N ALA A 388 -23.49 -5.54 5.03
CA ALA A 388 -23.06 -4.21 4.61
C ALA A 388 -22.03 -4.27 3.48
N LEU A 389 -21.07 -5.19 3.55
CA LEU A 389 -20.06 -5.43 2.50
C LEU A 389 -20.69 -5.86 1.17
N MET A 390 -21.68 -6.76 1.22
CA MET A 390 -22.37 -7.24 0.02
C MET A 390 -23.15 -6.11 -0.68
N GLY A 391 -23.58 -5.09 0.06
CA GLY A 391 -24.52 -4.09 -0.42
C GLY A 391 -25.98 -4.54 -0.23
N PHE A 392 -26.29 -5.18 0.92
CA PHE A 392 -27.66 -5.53 1.24
C PHE A 392 -28.49 -4.26 1.48
N PRO A 393 -29.74 -4.17 0.97
CA PRO A 393 -30.56 -2.97 1.11
C PRO A 393 -30.64 -2.43 2.54
N PHE A 394 -30.70 -1.13 2.67
CA PHE A 394 -30.78 -0.37 3.93
C PHE A 394 -29.52 -0.39 4.81
N LEU A 395 -28.43 -1.00 4.39
CA LEU A 395 -27.14 -0.94 5.07
C LEU A 395 -26.21 0.07 4.38
N ALA A 396 -25.17 0.52 5.09
CA ALA A 396 -24.28 1.58 4.61
C ALA A 396 -23.61 1.26 3.25
N GLY A 397 -23.27 0.00 3.00
CA GLY A 397 -22.66 -0.43 1.74
C GLY A 397 -23.57 -0.34 0.53
N PHE A 398 -24.89 -0.48 0.69
CA PHE A 398 -25.88 -0.34 -0.38
C PHE A 398 -25.89 1.08 -0.95
N TYR A 399 -25.96 2.09 -0.09
CA TYR A 399 -26.02 3.49 -0.52
C TYR A 399 -24.78 3.98 -1.25
N SER A 400 -23.63 3.35 -1.07
CA SER A 400 -22.38 3.80 -1.67
C SER A 400 -21.91 2.92 -2.83
N LYS A 401 -21.96 1.59 -2.71
CA LYS A 401 -21.46 0.66 -3.73
C LYS A 401 -22.31 0.67 -4.98
N ASP A 402 -23.64 0.68 -4.81
CA ASP A 402 -24.57 0.65 -5.94
C ASP A 402 -24.48 1.95 -6.75
N VAL A 403 -24.31 3.10 -6.09
CA VAL A 403 -24.06 4.39 -6.76
C VAL A 403 -22.78 4.36 -7.62
N ILE A 404 -21.70 3.73 -7.16
CA ILE A 404 -20.48 3.58 -7.98
C ILE A 404 -20.79 2.82 -9.28
N LEU A 405 -21.56 1.74 -9.19
CA LEU A 405 -21.97 0.96 -10.37
C LEU A 405 -22.91 1.74 -11.28
N GLU A 406 -23.83 2.50 -10.72
CA GLU A 406 -24.73 3.38 -11.47
C GLU A 406 -23.95 4.47 -12.23
N VAL A 407 -22.98 5.14 -11.59
CA VAL A 407 -22.10 6.10 -12.25
C VAL A 407 -21.34 5.46 -13.39
N SER A 408 -20.81 4.25 -13.19
CA SER A 408 -20.05 3.54 -14.24
C SER A 408 -20.92 3.19 -15.45
N TYR A 409 -22.23 3.01 -15.27
CA TYR A 409 -23.15 2.83 -16.37
C TYR A 409 -23.53 4.15 -17.03
N ALA A 410 -23.74 5.22 -16.24
CA ALA A 410 -24.19 6.54 -16.71
C ALA A 410 -23.17 7.27 -17.57
N THR A 411 -21.88 7.03 -17.41
CA THR A 411 -20.80 7.74 -18.15
C THR A 411 -20.67 7.33 -19.62
N PHE A 412 -21.34 6.30 -20.11
CA PHE A 412 -21.45 5.84 -21.53
C PHE A 412 -20.13 5.75 -22.31
N THR A 413 -18.98 5.60 -21.66
CA THR A 413 -17.71 5.34 -22.37
C THR A 413 -17.42 3.83 -22.45
N THR A 414 -16.59 3.41 -23.40
CA THR A 414 -16.20 1.98 -23.51
C THR A 414 -15.50 1.46 -22.26
N TYR A 415 -14.66 2.29 -21.64
CA TYR A 415 -13.95 1.94 -20.41
C TYR A 415 -14.88 1.86 -19.21
N SER A 416 -15.90 2.72 -19.14
CA SER A 416 -16.88 2.69 -18.06
C SER A 416 -17.81 1.48 -18.15
N HIS A 417 -18.23 1.10 -19.36
CA HIS A 417 -18.99 -0.16 -19.53
C HIS A 417 -18.18 -1.40 -19.15
N PHE A 418 -16.88 -1.42 -19.48
CA PHE A 418 -15.97 -2.46 -19.03
C PHE A 418 -15.91 -2.53 -17.50
N SER A 419 -15.77 -1.38 -16.82
CA SER A 419 -15.74 -1.33 -15.36
C SER A 419 -17.07 -1.73 -14.73
N TYR A 420 -18.20 -1.40 -15.34
CA TYR A 420 -19.52 -1.83 -14.91
C TYR A 420 -19.67 -3.34 -14.92
N ILE A 421 -19.31 -4.00 -16.04
CA ILE A 421 -19.37 -5.46 -16.16
C ILE A 421 -18.50 -6.16 -15.11
N LEU A 422 -17.22 -5.73 -14.98
CA LEU A 422 -16.33 -6.31 -13.99
C LEU A 422 -16.79 -6.02 -12.55
N GLY A 423 -17.36 -4.83 -12.31
CA GLY A 423 -17.94 -4.46 -11.02
C GLY A 423 -19.12 -5.36 -10.63
N ILE A 424 -20.06 -5.64 -11.53
CA ILE A 424 -21.18 -6.55 -11.27
C ILE A 424 -20.68 -7.98 -10.99
N LEU A 425 -19.73 -8.48 -11.78
CA LEU A 425 -19.13 -9.78 -11.53
C LEU A 425 -18.43 -9.84 -10.17
N ALA A 426 -17.70 -8.79 -9.82
CA ALA A 426 -17.07 -8.67 -8.51
C ALA A 426 -18.12 -8.60 -7.39
N ALA A 427 -19.28 -7.97 -7.60
CA ALA A 427 -20.39 -7.94 -6.64
C ALA A 427 -20.96 -9.34 -6.38
N PHE A 428 -21.11 -10.17 -7.44
CA PHE A 428 -21.49 -11.59 -7.30
C PHE A 428 -20.52 -12.36 -6.41
N PHE A 429 -19.23 -12.24 -6.70
CA PHE A 429 -18.20 -12.94 -5.93
C PHE A 429 -18.08 -12.42 -4.49
N THR A 430 -18.30 -11.11 -4.27
CA THR A 430 -18.30 -10.55 -2.90
C THR A 430 -19.42 -11.16 -2.05
N ALA A 431 -20.61 -11.30 -2.59
CA ALA A 431 -21.73 -11.95 -1.92
C ALA A 431 -21.43 -13.43 -1.64
N PHE A 432 -20.84 -14.13 -2.58
CA PHE A 432 -20.52 -15.55 -2.46
C PHE A 432 -19.52 -15.80 -1.31
N TYR A 433 -18.36 -15.13 -1.28
CA TYR A 433 -17.37 -15.41 -0.25
C TYR A 433 -17.78 -14.92 1.14
N SER A 434 -18.59 -13.88 1.25
CA SER A 434 -19.08 -13.39 2.55
C SER A 434 -20.06 -14.38 3.18
N ILE A 435 -20.98 -14.94 2.42
CA ILE A 435 -21.86 -16.02 2.93
C ILE A 435 -21.06 -17.30 3.22
N ARG A 436 -20.08 -17.65 2.38
CA ARG A 436 -19.17 -18.75 2.66
C ARG A 436 -18.46 -18.59 4.00
N LEU A 437 -17.96 -17.40 4.31
CA LEU A 437 -17.29 -17.11 5.59
C LEU A 437 -18.28 -17.32 6.75
N LEU A 438 -19.46 -16.72 6.69
CA LEU A 438 -20.48 -16.87 7.73
C LEU A 438 -20.90 -18.35 7.93
N TYR A 439 -21.07 -19.07 6.84
CA TYR A 439 -21.47 -20.47 6.90
C TYR A 439 -20.41 -21.34 7.57
N LEU A 440 -19.15 -21.25 7.11
CA LEU A 440 -18.07 -22.09 7.62
C LEU A 440 -17.71 -21.79 9.07
N VAL A 441 -17.77 -20.53 9.48
CA VAL A 441 -17.38 -20.13 10.84
C VAL A 441 -18.50 -20.38 11.85
N PHE A 442 -19.76 -20.07 11.50
CA PHE A 442 -20.85 -20.02 12.46
C PHE A 442 -21.91 -21.10 12.30
N LEU A 443 -22.26 -21.46 11.04
CA LEU A 443 -23.43 -22.29 10.76
C LEU A 443 -23.11 -23.76 10.49
N SER A 444 -21.89 -24.06 10.04
CA SER A 444 -21.46 -25.45 9.76
C SER A 444 -21.36 -26.28 11.04
N THR A 445 -21.26 -27.60 10.88
CA THR A 445 -20.97 -28.50 12.01
C THR A 445 -19.60 -28.17 12.63
N PRO A 446 -19.44 -28.26 13.96
CA PRO A 446 -18.16 -27.99 14.63
C PRO A 446 -17.07 -28.95 14.14
N ASN A 447 -15.99 -28.40 13.56
CA ASN A 447 -14.85 -29.17 13.04
C ASN A 447 -13.56 -28.92 13.83
N GLY A 448 -13.63 -28.10 14.90
CA GLY A 448 -12.50 -27.77 15.74
C GLY A 448 -12.25 -28.74 16.88
N ASN A 449 -11.18 -28.49 17.63
CA ASN A 449 -10.89 -29.23 18.85
C ASN A 449 -11.99 -28.97 19.89
N LYS A 450 -12.57 -30.06 20.43
CA LYS A 450 -13.67 -29.98 21.41
C LYS A 450 -13.32 -29.11 22.64
N ASN A 451 -12.11 -29.24 23.18
CA ASN A 451 -11.68 -28.46 24.35
C ASN A 451 -11.64 -26.96 24.06
N VAL A 452 -11.21 -26.55 22.84
CA VAL A 452 -11.17 -25.14 22.43
C VAL A 452 -12.59 -24.59 22.28
N ILE A 453 -13.49 -25.36 21.65
CA ILE A 453 -14.87 -24.94 21.43
C ILE A 453 -15.64 -24.84 22.77
N PHE A 454 -15.43 -25.76 23.73
CA PHE A 454 -16.10 -25.68 25.05
C PHE A 454 -15.63 -24.51 25.90
N ASN A 455 -14.36 -24.13 25.80
CA ASN A 455 -13.79 -23.01 26.56
C ASN A 455 -13.98 -21.64 25.87
N ALA A 456 -14.54 -21.62 24.67
CA ALA A 456 -14.76 -20.37 23.94
C ALA A 456 -15.83 -19.52 24.64
N HIS A 457 -15.55 -18.24 24.81
CA HIS A 457 -16.45 -17.25 25.43
C HIS A 457 -16.33 -15.91 24.72
N GLU A 458 -17.36 -15.08 24.83
CA GLU A 458 -17.34 -13.72 24.32
C GLU A 458 -16.33 -12.87 25.09
N GLY A 459 -15.74 -11.86 24.40
CA GLY A 459 -14.85 -10.89 25.04
C GLY A 459 -15.58 -9.98 26.03
N SER A 460 -14.81 -9.32 26.91
CA SER A 460 -15.37 -8.37 27.88
C SER A 460 -15.93 -7.10 27.20
N ILE A 461 -16.46 -6.18 28.03
CA ILE A 461 -17.05 -4.91 27.56
C ILE A 461 -16.02 -4.07 26.78
N ARG A 462 -14.72 -4.11 27.14
CA ARG A 462 -13.65 -3.36 26.45
C ARG A 462 -13.51 -3.79 24.98
N MET A 463 -13.80 -5.04 24.68
CA MET A 463 -13.75 -5.58 23.31
C MET A 463 -15.09 -5.46 22.60
N THR A 464 -16.22 -5.67 23.31
CA THR A 464 -17.56 -5.67 22.69
C THR A 464 -18.12 -4.27 22.45
N PHE A 465 -17.77 -3.27 23.26
CA PHE A 465 -18.24 -1.89 23.10
C PHE A 465 -17.80 -1.24 21.77
N PRO A 466 -16.51 -1.29 21.35
CA PRO A 466 -16.10 -0.81 20.01
C PRO A 466 -16.86 -1.48 18.87
N LEU A 467 -17.09 -2.79 18.98
CA LEU A 467 -17.82 -3.55 17.99
C LEU A 467 -19.28 -3.10 17.87
N PHE A 468 -19.94 -2.84 19.01
CA PHE A 468 -21.31 -2.36 19.05
C PHE A 468 -21.47 -0.99 18.38
N ILE A 469 -20.55 -0.06 18.65
CA ILE A 469 -20.58 1.28 18.02
C ILE A 469 -20.38 1.17 16.50
N LEU A 470 -19.38 0.39 16.06
CA LEU A 470 -19.14 0.17 14.63
C LEU A 470 -20.33 -0.51 13.94
N CYS A 471 -21.03 -1.37 14.64
CA CYS A 471 -22.24 -2.03 14.14
C CYS A 471 -23.34 -0.99 13.84
N ILE A 472 -23.63 -0.10 14.78
CA ILE A 472 -24.62 0.98 14.59
C ILE A 472 -24.23 1.86 13.39
N LEU A 473 -22.97 2.26 13.29
CA LEU A 473 -22.51 3.09 12.19
C LEU A 473 -22.57 2.37 10.84
N SER A 474 -22.27 1.08 10.80
CA SER A 474 -22.38 0.27 9.57
C SER A 474 -23.82 0.10 9.06
N ILE A 475 -24.81 0.33 9.91
CA ILE A 475 -26.24 0.33 9.52
C ILE A 475 -26.66 1.72 9.04
N PHE A 476 -26.42 2.76 9.85
CA PHE A 476 -27.07 4.06 9.69
C PHE A 476 -26.28 5.10 8.91
N VAL A 477 -24.95 5.11 8.98
CA VAL A 477 -24.13 6.19 8.41
C VAL A 477 -24.35 6.35 6.90
N GLY A 478 -24.50 5.25 6.16
CA GLY A 478 -24.72 5.31 4.72
C GLY A 478 -25.98 6.09 4.33
N TYR A 479 -27.06 5.91 5.07
CA TYR A 479 -28.29 6.66 4.85
C TYR A 479 -28.16 8.13 5.29
N LEU A 480 -27.65 8.37 6.49
CA LEU A 480 -27.54 9.70 7.06
C LEU A 480 -26.58 10.63 6.29
N SER A 481 -25.53 10.07 5.73
CA SER A 481 -24.51 10.87 5.05
C SER A 481 -24.64 10.91 3.53
N LYS A 482 -25.57 10.17 2.92
CA LYS A 482 -25.74 10.12 1.45
C LYS A 482 -25.98 11.52 0.87
N ASP A 483 -27.00 12.21 1.39
CA ASP A 483 -27.39 13.51 0.85
C ASP A 483 -26.35 14.60 1.13
N PHE A 484 -25.57 14.42 2.18
CA PHE A 484 -24.47 15.30 2.54
C PHE A 484 -23.27 15.18 1.60
N PHE A 485 -22.89 13.95 1.19
CA PHE A 485 -21.74 13.70 0.31
C PHE A 485 -22.07 13.81 -1.18
N ILE A 486 -23.27 13.34 -1.60
CA ILE A 486 -23.62 13.14 -3.01
C ILE A 486 -24.92 13.87 -3.36
N GLY A 487 -25.54 14.58 -2.41
CA GLY A 487 -26.82 15.25 -2.60
C GLY A 487 -26.78 16.33 -3.66
N PHE A 488 -27.87 16.43 -4.47
CA PHE A 488 -28.00 17.51 -5.45
C PHE A 488 -28.13 18.85 -4.72
N GLY A 489 -27.30 19.82 -5.10
CA GLY A 489 -27.29 21.16 -4.51
C GLY A 489 -26.54 21.29 -3.19
N THR A 490 -25.83 20.29 -2.73
CA THR A 490 -24.89 20.43 -1.60
C THR A 490 -23.53 20.87 -2.13
N ASP A 491 -23.00 21.96 -1.59
CA ASP A 491 -21.66 22.48 -1.90
C ASP A 491 -20.65 22.10 -0.79
N PHE A 492 -20.81 20.90 -0.23
CA PHE A 492 -19.96 20.46 0.87
C PHE A 492 -18.49 20.34 0.49
N TRP A 493 -18.22 19.82 -0.71
CA TRP A 493 -16.84 19.62 -1.16
C TRP A 493 -16.15 20.93 -1.56
N GLY A 494 -16.91 21.94 -2.01
CA GLY A 494 -16.39 23.25 -2.39
C GLY A 494 -15.16 23.19 -3.28
N SER A 495 -14.10 23.89 -2.87
CA SER A 495 -12.82 23.89 -3.59
C SER A 495 -11.90 22.69 -3.27
N ALA A 496 -12.29 21.76 -2.40
CA ALA A 496 -11.43 20.65 -2.01
C ALA A 496 -11.29 19.56 -3.10
N VAL A 497 -12.34 19.42 -3.94
CA VAL A 497 -12.40 18.44 -5.03
C VAL A 497 -12.83 19.16 -6.30
N PHE A 498 -12.05 18.98 -7.36
CA PHE A 498 -12.40 19.55 -8.67
C PHE A 498 -12.98 18.48 -9.58
N ILE A 499 -14.12 18.79 -10.20
CA ILE A 499 -14.77 17.95 -11.20
C ILE A 499 -15.07 18.83 -12.42
N ASN A 500 -14.68 18.36 -13.60
CA ASN A 500 -15.03 19.05 -14.83
C ASN A 500 -16.55 18.90 -15.06
N SER A 501 -17.25 20.03 -15.23
CA SER A 501 -18.71 20.04 -15.43
C SER A 501 -19.20 19.17 -16.59
N ALA A 502 -18.37 19.02 -17.64
CA ALA A 502 -18.68 18.16 -18.78
C ALA A 502 -18.64 16.64 -18.46
N LYS A 503 -18.01 16.24 -17.33
CA LYS A 503 -17.88 14.83 -16.91
C LYS A 503 -18.76 14.49 -15.69
N TYR A 504 -19.57 15.42 -15.23
CA TYR A 504 -20.39 15.23 -14.03
C TYR A 504 -21.55 14.29 -14.32
N ALA A 505 -21.36 13.00 -14.06
CA ALA A 505 -22.34 11.96 -14.36
C ALA A 505 -23.31 11.66 -13.19
N ILE A 506 -23.18 12.33 -12.05
CA ILE A 506 -24.04 12.06 -10.88
C ILE A 506 -25.50 12.46 -11.17
N SER A 507 -25.73 13.54 -11.93
CA SER A 507 -27.10 13.93 -12.37
C SER A 507 -27.76 12.85 -13.24
N ASP A 508 -26.98 12.15 -14.05
CA ASP A 508 -27.49 11.19 -15.03
C ASP A 508 -27.91 9.86 -14.37
N ILE A 509 -27.46 9.60 -13.14
CA ILE A 509 -27.84 8.41 -12.37
C ILE A 509 -29.37 8.31 -12.18
N GLU A 510 -30.04 9.42 -11.98
CA GLU A 510 -31.51 9.41 -11.76
C GLU A 510 -32.28 8.96 -13.00
N PHE A 511 -31.71 9.14 -14.19
CA PHE A 511 -32.35 8.81 -15.49
C PHE A 511 -32.02 7.40 -16.00
N ILE A 512 -31.23 6.62 -15.27
CA ILE A 512 -30.91 5.25 -15.66
C ILE A 512 -32.15 4.36 -15.57
N ASP A 513 -32.34 3.48 -16.55
CA ASP A 513 -33.40 2.47 -16.55
C ASP A 513 -33.37 1.62 -15.28
N LEU A 514 -34.55 1.37 -14.71
CA LEU A 514 -34.72 0.59 -13.46
C LEU A 514 -34.07 -0.81 -13.54
N LYS A 515 -33.99 -1.40 -14.74
CA LYS A 515 -33.37 -2.70 -14.96
C LYS A 515 -31.89 -2.71 -14.55
N PHE A 516 -31.14 -1.65 -14.88
CA PHE A 516 -29.74 -1.53 -14.56
C PHE A 516 -29.49 -1.11 -13.11
N LYS A 517 -30.42 -0.35 -12.50
CA LYS A 517 -30.38 -0.01 -11.06
C LYS A 517 -30.59 -1.24 -10.16
N ILE A 518 -31.47 -2.16 -10.54
CA ILE A 518 -31.80 -3.35 -9.73
C ILE A 518 -30.81 -4.50 -9.99
N LEU A 519 -30.10 -4.50 -11.12
CA LEU A 519 -29.22 -5.60 -11.52
C LEU A 519 -28.13 -5.94 -10.48
N PRO A 520 -27.42 -4.98 -9.85
CA PRO A 520 -26.45 -5.29 -8.79
C PRO A 520 -27.10 -6.05 -7.62
N LEU A 521 -28.29 -5.65 -7.19
CA LEU A 521 -29.02 -6.29 -6.10
C LEU A 521 -29.42 -7.72 -6.46
N ILE A 522 -29.92 -7.98 -7.67
CA ILE A 522 -30.25 -9.34 -8.12
C ILE A 522 -29.02 -10.22 -8.11
N VAL A 523 -27.92 -9.72 -8.64
CA VAL A 523 -26.65 -10.47 -8.75
C VAL A 523 -26.06 -10.79 -7.37
N THR A 524 -26.13 -9.86 -6.42
CA THR A 524 -25.66 -10.12 -5.04
C THR A 524 -26.53 -11.17 -4.33
N LEU A 525 -27.87 -11.12 -4.49
CA LEU A 525 -28.76 -12.14 -3.95
C LEU A 525 -28.53 -13.51 -4.57
N LEU A 526 -28.28 -13.59 -5.88
CA LEU A 526 -27.94 -14.83 -6.57
C LEU A 526 -26.60 -15.40 -6.05
N GLY A 527 -25.58 -14.57 -5.86
CA GLY A 527 -24.30 -14.98 -5.28
C GLY A 527 -24.44 -15.53 -3.86
N ALA A 528 -25.22 -14.85 -3.04
CA ALA A 528 -25.51 -15.25 -1.66
C ALA A 528 -26.27 -16.58 -1.58
N SER A 529 -27.35 -16.71 -2.33
CA SER A 529 -28.17 -17.94 -2.37
C SER A 529 -27.39 -19.13 -2.90
N LEU A 530 -26.63 -18.94 -3.98
CA LEU A 530 -25.80 -20.00 -4.56
C LEU A 530 -24.72 -20.48 -3.58
N SER A 531 -24.07 -19.56 -2.86
CA SER A 531 -23.11 -19.92 -1.83
C SER A 531 -23.75 -20.73 -0.71
N PHE A 532 -24.91 -20.30 -0.22
CA PHE A 532 -25.63 -21.00 0.85
C PHE A 532 -26.04 -22.42 0.42
N VAL A 533 -26.61 -22.57 -0.77
CA VAL A 533 -27.03 -23.89 -1.31
C VAL A 533 -25.84 -24.82 -1.50
N LEU A 534 -24.73 -24.32 -2.05
CA LEU A 534 -23.53 -25.15 -2.28
C LEU A 534 -22.91 -25.66 -0.96
N TYR A 535 -22.82 -24.82 0.05
CA TYR A 535 -22.19 -25.20 1.33
C TYR A 535 -23.14 -25.98 2.25
N ASN A 536 -24.45 -25.82 2.11
CA ASN A 536 -25.43 -26.56 2.94
C ASN A 536 -25.78 -27.95 2.34
N TYR A 537 -26.05 -27.99 1.04
CA TYR A 537 -26.57 -29.23 0.40
C TYR A 537 -25.58 -29.84 -0.61
N GLY A 538 -24.62 -29.09 -1.08
CA GLY A 538 -23.74 -29.48 -2.20
C GLY A 538 -22.34 -29.94 -1.80
N THR A 539 -21.99 -30.00 -0.52
CA THR A 539 -20.61 -30.24 -0.04
C THR A 539 -20.01 -31.53 -0.60
N GLU A 540 -20.76 -32.66 -0.62
CA GLU A 540 -20.28 -33.94 -1.14
C GLU A 540 -20.06 -33.89 -2.64
N LYS A 541 -21.01 -33.34 -3.40
CA LYS A 541 -20.88 -33.18 -4.85
C LYS A 541 -19.73 -32.24 -5.23
N PHE A 542 -19.57 -31.16 -4.49
CA PHE A 542 -18.47 -30.22 -4.68
C PHE A 542 -17.11 -30.87 -4.41
N PHE A 543 -17.03 -31.73 -3.39
CA PHE A 543 -15.83 -32.49 -3.10
C PHE A 543 -15.46 -33.46 -4.23
N LEU A 544 -16.44 -34.15 -4.81
CA LEU A 544 -16.24 -35.04 -5.96
C LEU A 544 -15.81 -34.27 -7.23
N ILE A 545 -16.38 -33.07 -7.46
CA ILE A 545 -15.96 -32.20 -8.56
C ILE A 545 -14.53 -31.72 -8.37
N LYS A 546 -14.15 -31.41 -7.12
CA LYS A 546 -12.80 -30.95 -6.77
C LYS A 546 -11.71 -31.99 -7.07
N GLN A 547 -12.06 -33.29 -7.10
CA GLN A 547 -11.11 -34.34 -7.44
C GLN A 547 -10.84 -34.49 -8.95
N LYS A 548 -11.64 -33.88 -9.83
CA LYS A 548 -11.41 -33.91 -11.27
C LYS A 548 -10.19 -33.06 -11.65
N SER A 549 -9.31 -33.56 -12.51
CA SER A 549 -8.04 -32.93 -12.90
C SER A 549 -8.18 -31.47 -13.39
N ASN A 550 -9.21 -31.22 -14.21
CA ASN A 550 -9.47 -29.87 -14.74
C ASN A 550 -9.86 -28.87 -13.64
N PHE A 551 -10.62 -29.34 -12.66
CA PHE A 551 -11.02 -28.47 -11.54
C PHE A 551 -9.85 -28.21 -10.57
N ILE A 552 -8.95 -29.17 -10.40
CA ILE A 552 -7.74 -28.99 -9.58
C ILE A 552 -6.86 -27.87 -10.13
N SER A 553 -6.66 -27.81 -11.45
CA SER A 553 -5.86 -26.75 -12.05
C SER A 553 -6.51 -25.37 -11.89
N ILE A 554 -7.81 -25.25 -12.08
CA ILE A 554 -8.58 -24.02 -11.84
C ILE A 554 -8.50 -23.62 -10.35
N TYR A 555 -8.75 -24.58 -9.46
CA TYR A 555 -8.64 -24.33 -8.01
C TYR A 555 -7.24 -23.86 -7.61
N ASN A 556 -6.20 -24.51 -8.13
CA ASN A 556 -4.82 -24.12 -7.85
C ASN A 556 -4.48 -22.73 -8.38
N PHE A 557 -5.00 -22.35 -9.55
CA PHE A 557 -4.81 -21.02 -10.13
C PHE A 557 -5.33 -19.93 -9.19
N PHE A 558 -6.57 -20.05 -8.72
CA PHE A 558 -7.17 -19.06 -7.83
C PHE A 558 -6.60 -19.14 -6.41
N ASN A 559 -6.37 -20.30 -5.86
CA ASN A 559 -5.81 -20.46 -4.51
C ASN A 559 -4.36 -19.93 -4.43
N LYS A 560 -3.58 -20.08 -5.50
CA LYS A 560 -2.22 -19.52 -5.63
C LYS A 560 -2.23 -18.06 -6.13
N LYS A 561 -3.35 -17.34 -5.98
CA LYS A 561 -3.45 -15.89 -6.24
C LYS A 561 -3.04 -15.54 -7.68
N TRP A 562 -3.54 -16.27 -8.70
CA TRP A 562 -3.20 -16.11 -10.12
C TRP A 562 -1.70 -16.20 -10.41
N TYR A 563 -0.93 -16.87 -9.56
CA TYR A 563 0.53 -17.01 -9.64
C TYR A 563 1.34 -15.70 -9.67
N PHE A 564 0.78 -14.55 -9.28
CA PHE A 564 1.51 -13.28 -9.25
C PHE A 564 2.79 -13.35 -8.42
N GLU A 565 2.75 -14.00 -7.25
CA GLU A 565 3.94 -14.17 -6.41
C GLU A 565 5.04 -14.98 -7.10
N ARG A 566 4.64 -15.99 -7.89
CA ARG A 566 5.59 -16.79 -8.66
C ARG A 566 6.23 -15.96 -9.77
N ILE A 567 5.43 -15.17 -10.49
CA ILE A 567 5.92 -14.26 -11.52
C ILE A 567 6.92 -13.28 -10.92
N TYR A 568 6.60 -12.63 -9.80
CA TYR A 568 7.51 -11.66 -9.18
C TYR A 568 8.79 -12.31 -8.66
N ASN A 569 8.70 -13.48 -8.03
CA ASN A 569 9.89 -14.14 -7.49
C ASN A 569 10.79 -14.71 -8.59
N GLU A 570 10.24 -15.41 -9.59
CA GLU A 570 11.02 -16.09 -10.62
C GLU A 570 11.53 -15.14 -11.72
N PHE A 571 10.66 -14.22 -12.20
CA PHE A 571 11.01 -13.36 -13.35
C PHE A 571 11.61 -12.01 -12.96
N ILE A 572 11.28 -11.45 -11.79
CA ILE A 572 11.79 -10.15 -11.37
C ILE A 572 12.88 -10.32 -10.30
N ALA A 573 12.52 -10.81 -9.10
CA ALA A 573 13.44 -10.82 -7.96
C ALA A 573 14.65 -11.73 -8.19
N GLN A 574 14.45 -12.96 -8.64
CA GLN A 574 15.55 -13.90 -8.89
C GLN A 574 16.46 -13.40 -10.01
N LYS A 575 15.90 -12.84 -11.08
CA LYS A 575 16.71 -12.29 -12.18
C LYS A 575 17.49 -11.06 -11.75
N ALA A 576 16.90 -10.15 -10.97
CA ALA A 576 17.60 -9.01 -10.41
C ALA A 576 18.72 -9.42 -9.46
N LEU A 577 18.50 -10.41 -8.59
CA LEU A 577 19.54 -10.96 -7.70
C LEU A 577 20.66 -11.66 -8.47
N GLN A 578 20.34 -12.42 -9.52
CA GLN A 578 21.35 -13.05 -10.38
C GLN A 578 22.18 -12.00 -11.11
N LEU A 579 21.54 -10.96 -11.64
CA LEU A 579 22.23 -9.86 -12.32
C LEU A 579 23.13 -9.09 -11.34
N SER A 580 22.63 -8.78 -10.13
CA SER A 580 23.41 -8.07 -9.12
C SER A 580 24.63 -8.90 -8.68
N TYR A 581 24.47 -10.21 -8.43
CA TYR A 581 25.57 -11.06 -7.99
C TYR A 581 26.57 -11.38 -9.09
N HIS A 582 26.10 -11.85 -10.26
CA HIS A 582 27.01 -12.30 -11.33
C HIS A 582 27.64 -11.15 -12.08
N TYR A 583 26.83 -10.11 -12.40
CA TYR A 583 27.32 -9.00 -13.23
C TYR A 583 27.93 -7.89 -12.38
N PHE A 584 27.19 -7.30 -11.46
CA PHE A 584 27.73 -6.18 -10.69
C PHE A 584 28.77 -6.62 -9.67
N TYR A 585 28.51 -7.60 -8.82
CA TYR A 585 29.44 -7.99 -7.78
C TYR A 585 30.65 -8.73 -8.32
N LYS A 586 30.46 -9.85 -9.08
CA LYS A 586 31.62 -10.66 -9.56
C LYS A 586 32.43 -9.98 -10.65
N THR A 587 31.76 -9.37 -11.66
CA THR A 587 32.49 -8.83 -12.82
C THR A 587 32.89 -7.39 -12.62
N VAL A 588 32.01 -6.51 -12.12
CA VAL A 588 32.31 -5.10 -11.95
C VAL A 588 33.09 -4.87 -10.66
N ASP A 589 32.53 -5.17 -9.48
CA ASP A 589 33.20 -4.85 -8.22
C ASP A 589 34.47 -5.63 -8.03
N ARG A 590 34.41 -6.96 -7.94
CA ARG A 590 35.59 -7.81 -7.72
C ARG A 590 36.48 -7.98 -8.97
N GLY A 591 35.85 -8.04 -10.14
CA GLY A 591 36.60 -8.27 -11.37
C GLY A 591 37.33 -7.03 -11.88
N LEU A 592 36.62 -5.94 -12.04
CA LEU A 592 37.12 -4.72 -12.66
C LEU A 592 37.67 -3.74 -11.62
N ILE A 593 36.84 -3.31 -10.67
CA ILE A 593 37.23 -2.27 -9.71
C ILE A 593 38.35 -2.77 -8.77
N GLU A 594 38.21 -3.94 -8.16
CA GLU A 594 39.23 -4.45 -7.21
C GLU A 594 40.48 -4.96 -7.90
N LYS A 595 40.36 -5.77 -8.98
CA LYS A 595 41.54 -6.37 -9.66
C LYS A 595 42.32 -5.37 -10.48
N VAL A 596 41.65 -4.43 -11.16
CA VAL A 596 42.35 -3.39 -11.94
C VAL A 596 42.76 -2.22 -11.03
N GLY A 597 41.98 -1.92 -10.01
CA GLY A 597 42.26 -0.87 -9.03
C GLY A 597 43.25 -1.32 -7.93
N PRO A 598 42.86 -1.22 -6.64
CA PRO A 598 43.86 -1.33 -5.53
C PRO A 598 44.62 -2.63 -5.49
N PHE A 599 43.96 -3.78 -5.60
CA PHE A 599 44.62 -5.07 -5.47
C PHE A 599 45.45 -5.43 -6.72
N GLY A 600 44.95 -5.07 -7.90
CA GLY A 600 45.70 -5.32 -9.14
C GLY A 600 46.97 -4.48 -9.24
N ILE A 601 46.89 -3.21 -8.86
CA ILE A 601 48.04 -2.28 -8.81
C ILE A 601 49.09 -2.80 -7.80
N ILE A 602 48.64 -3.17 -6.58
CA ILE A 602 49.56 -3.71 -5.56
C ILE A 602 50.24 -5.00 -6.07
N ASN A 603 49.46 -5.91 -6.66
CA ASN A 603 50.05 -7.16 -7.19
C ASN A 603 51.04 -6.89 -8.35
N SER A 604 50.69 -5.97 -9.26
CA SER A 604 51.57 -5.58 -10.34
C SER A 604 52.86 -4.92 -9.84
N ILE A 605 52.74 -4.00 -8.85
CA ILE A 605 53.93 -3.41 -8.22
C ILE A 605 54.77 -4.45 -7.52
N ASN A 606 54.19 -5.36 -6.77
CA ASN A 606 54.91 -6.43 -6.08
C ASN A 606 55.63 -7.38 -7.09
N THR A 607 55.00 -7.72 -8.21
CA THR A 607 55.64 -8.51 -9.24
C THR A 607 56.80 -7.77 -9.91
N ILE A 608 56.62 -6.47 -10.18
CA ILE A 608 57.69 -5.62 -10.71
C ILE A 608 58.86 -5.53 -9.71
N VAL A 609 58.55 -5.27 -8.44
CA VAL A 609 59.58 -5.23 -7.37
C VAL A 609 60.33 -6.54 -7.25
N PHE A 610 59.59 -7.68 -7.27
CA PHE A 610 60.21 -9.00 -7.24
C PHE A 610 61.15 -9.23 -8.44
N ASN A 611 60.71 -8.86 -9.64
CA ASN A 611 61.53 -8.99 -10.84
C ASN A 611 62.77 -8.08 -10.79
N ILE A 612 62.60 -6.80 -10.37
CA ILE A 612 63.72 -5.89 -10.22
C ILE A 612 64.73 -6.41 -9.18
N ARG A 613 64.23 -6.96 -8.06
CA ARG A 613 65.08 -7.56 -7.03
C ARG A 613 65.94 -8.73 -7.59
N ASN A 614 65.41 -9.50 -8.51
CA ASN A 614 66.17 -10.61 -9.15
C ASN A 614 67.32 -10.14 -10.03
N TYR A 615 67.25 -8.87 -10.52
CA TYR A 615 68.43 -8.28 -11.25
C TYR A 615 69.48 -7.77 -10.29
N GLN A 616 69.22 -7.63 -8.99
CA GLN A 616 70.27 -7.31 -7.99
C GLN A 616 70.97 -8.58 -7.55
N THR A 617 71.78 -9.11 -8.41
CA THR A 617 72.50 -10.38 -8.19
C THR A 617 73.66 -10.25 -7.18
N GLY A 618 74.11 -9.05 -6.84
CA GLY A 618 75.24 -8.77 -5.96
C GLY A 618 76.66 -9.02 -6.68
N ARG A 619 76.59 -9.39 -7.93
CA ARG A 619 77.87 -9.61 -8.71
C ARG A 619 78.22 -8.35 -9.48
N ILE A 620 79.39 -7.81 -9.27
CA ILE A 620 79.89 -6.58 -9.91
C ILE A 620 79.88 -6.70 -11.45
N ILE A 621 80.11 -7.87 -12.00
CA ILE A 621 80.13 -8.14 -13.45
C ILE A 621 78.75 -7.88 -14.06
N ASP A 622 77.69 -8.33 -13.42
CA ASP A 622 76.30 -8.14 -13.92
C ASP A 622 75.89 -6.63 -13.95
N TYR A 623 76.29 -5.89 -12.95
CA TYR A 623 76.07 -4.44 -12.93
C TYR A 623 76.83 -3.67 -13.99
N LEU A 624 78.11 -4.11 -14.24
CA LEU A 624 78.91 -3.55 -15.30
C LEU A 624 78.29 -3.84 -16.68
N THR A 625 77.79 -5.06 -16.90
CA THR A 625 77.16 -5.42 -18.16
C THR A 625 75.88 -4.60 -18.37
N TYR A 626 75.02 -4.37 -17.35
CA TYR A 626 73.84 -3.52 -17.47
C TYR A 626 74.19 -2.07 -17.75
N PHE A 627 75.24 -1.53 -17.15
CA PHE A 627 75.76 -0.20 -17.38
C PHE A 627 76.29 -0.02 -18.80
N LEU A 628 77.05 -0.97 -19.34
CA LEU A 628 77.55 -0.97 -20.71
C LEU A 628 76.42 -1.05 -21.74
N ILE A 629 75.36 -1.88 -21.48
CA ILE A 629 74.19 -1.99 -22.31
C ILE A 629 73.47 -0.66 -22.34
N PHE A 630 73.29 0.00 -21.16
CA PHE A 630 72.60 1.29 -21.05
C PHE A 630 73.33 2.43 -21.78
N ILE A 631 74.72 2.45 -21.69
CA ILE A 631 75.49 3.41 -22.44
C ILE A 631 75.41 3.11 -23.95
N GLY A 632 75.41 1.88 -24.37
CA GLY A 632 75.24 1.50 -25.79
C GLY A 632 73.91 1.96 -26.34
N LEU A 633 72.82 1.81 -25.54
CA LEU A 633 71.48 2.30 -25.86
C LEU A 633 71.42 3.84 -25.96
N LEU A 634 72.08 4.56 -25.04
CA LEU A 634 72.14 6.03 -25.08
C LEU A 634 72.86 6.54 -26.33
N ILE A 635 73.95 5.90 -26.72
CA ILE A 635 74.73 6.23 -27.95
C ILE A 635 73.88 5.98 -29.17
N THR A 636 73.16 4.84 -29.27
CA THR A 636 72.26 4.55 -30.39
C THR A 636 71.13 5.52 -30.49
N PHE A 637 70.62 5.93 -29.37
CA PHE A 637 69.50 6.97 -29.31
C PHE A 637 69.97 8.34 -29.81
N SER A 638 71.23 8.73 -29.47
CA SER A 638 71.82 9.99 -29.92
C SER A 638 72.11 10.04 -31.43
N TYR A 639 72.47 8.89 -32.04
CA TYR A 639 72.85 8.79 -33.46
C TYR A 639 71.63 8.51 -34.37
N ASN A 640 70.67 7.65 -33.99
CA ASN A 640 69.57 7.30 -34.88
C ASN A 640 68.35 6.72 -34.05
N LYS A 641 67.26 7.50 -33.97
CA LYS A 641 66.04 7.12 -33.26
C LYS A 641 65.39 5.79 -33.71
N MET A 642 65.52 5.46 -35.04
CA MET A 642 64.98 4.21 -35.59
C MET A 642 65.85 3.01 -35.18
N LEU A 643 67.13 3.14 -35.13
CA LEU A 643 68.07 2.07 -34.70
C LEU A 643 67.95 1.79 -33.22
N PHE A 644 67.66 2.85 -32.40
CA PHE A 644 67.36 2.70 -30.99
C PHE A 644 66.03 1.88 -30.77
N LEU A 645 64.98 2.17 -31.54
CA LEU A 645 63.71 1.43 -31.48
C LEU A 645 63.94 -0.06 -31.85
N MET A 646 64.67 -0.35 -32.91
CA MET A 646 64.99 -1.74 -33.31
C MET A 646 65.82 -2.49 -32.27
N VAL A 647 66.78 -1.85 -31.65
CA VAL A 647 67.60 -2.45 -30.56
C VAL A 647 66.73 -2.67 -29.33
N LEU A 648 65.85 -1.74 -28.99
CA LEU A 648 64.95 -1.83 -27.83
C LEU A 648 63.91 -2.97 -28.04
N VAL A 649 63.32 -3.09 -29.21
CA VAL A 649 62.41 -4.19 -29.58
C VAL A 649 63.15 -5.53 -29.58
N GLY A 650 64.35 -5.57 -30.11
CA GLY A 650 65.20 -6.78 -30.08
C GLY A 650 65.54 -7.22 -28.67
N MET A 651 65.85 -6.27 -27.78
CA MET A 651 66.14 -6.56 -26.37
C MET A 651 64.88 -7.03 -25.61
N ILE A 652 63.72 -6.45 -25.86
CA ILE A 652 62.45 -6.93 -25.31
C ILE A 652 62.14 -8.34 -25.80
N TYR A 653 62.39 -8.64 -27.08
CA TYR A 653 62.18 -9.96 -27.66
C TYR A 653 63.10 -10.98 -27.08
N LEU A 654 64.43 -10.68 -26.91
CA LEU A 654 65.40 -11.51 -26.24
C LEU A 654 65.06 -11.77 -24.78
N TYR A 655 64.59 -10.74 -24.09
CA TYR A 655 64.09 -10.87 -22.71
C TYR A 655 62.87 -11.82 -22.59
N LEU A 656 61.91 -11.71 -23.51
CA LEU A 656 60.75 -12.62 -23.56
C LEU A 656 61.17 -14.07 -23.92
N LEU A 657 62.15 -14.25 -24.76
CA LEU A 657 62.71 -15.58 -25.09
C LEU A 657 63.48 -16.22 -23.90
N LEU A 658 64.24 -15.43 -23.16
CA LEU A 658 64.95 -15.91 -21.98
C LEU A 658 64.03 -16.20 -20.79
N THR A 659 62.94 -15.44 -20.64
CA THR A 659 61.93 -15.70 -19.61
C THR A 659 61.05 -16.91 -19.92
N ASN A 660 60.75 -17.19 -21.20
CA ASN A 660 59.99 -18.38 -21.61
C ASN A 660 60.85 -19.69 -21.60
N SER A 661 62.21 -19.61 -21.48
CA SER A 661 63.08 -20.79 -21.40
C SER A 661 63.36 -21.23 -19.94
N VAL A 662 62.72 -20.55 -18.93
CA VAL A 662 62.93 -20.85 -17.49
C VAL A 662 61.65 -21.34 -16.82
N ILE A 663 60.59 -21.66 -17.62
CA ILE A 663 59.39 -22.34 -17.11
C ILE A 663 59.43 -23.80 -17.53
#